data_661052c6d58b9f8238176e16305da482
#
_entry.id   661052c6d58b9f8238176e16305da482
#
_cell.length_a   1.000
_cell.length_b   1.000
_cell.length_c   1.000
_cell.angle_alpha   90.00
_cell.angle_beta   90.00
_cell.angle_gamma   90.00
#
_symmetry.space_group_name_H-M   'P 1'
#
loop_
_entity.id
_entity.type
_entity.pdbx_description
1 polymer ?
#
loop_
_entity_poly.entity_id
_entity_poly.type
_entity_poly.pdbx_seq_one_letter_code
_entity_poly.pdbx_strand_id
1 'polypeptide(L)'
;MLALSALSACKQQNGGVNSDTLDAIYNPQSLLLNDNELPRSIDLSIDISQLSYQELRILRYYPYAIHGIWIKEGDINGFYCSRTKWYYDLCDSLFWGNEANNWAPLISFDHYDNEYQAYLDQANLTDDEKAFIAKIDARMSELAKQRQITTPQGIQLQNPALAVNLHQIKSPSEQLLTMLLQNNMAMEQTNFEQLFQVYESNDYSCIPSFITTDVYLQAYHMYFSYVLKSLEQYSFVPALAKMCRAMYETAIKVHTEGCNDELNQLADFNATYFAIALHLLDDSQVEVPEQLRGKYDYEISHIMDGKDDISALLETEVFFNYSLFKPRGNYTRNEVLKHYFRAMMWLQTASFCRDDAQGLKRAVYMAQLFNQLPAAEIKAGRGVYDALAFLMGEPDNLAILEVADFLKEKGVNSLEQALSDQTLKQVNDWLVEEFKGRNRIAPKIQLSCADKLNFMPQRYVPDNEVLASTYDESPNSELAYPRGLHVMDIFGMEAAGAVIDTTYHDATAWGGYTKERNRLRDHFIDYNDNWEDSMYNKWMESLLVLQKSDKSYPGFMQTDAWKIKGLNSALASWAELKHDAILYAEQPMAAECGGGGLPAPEVMGYVEPNLAFWKQLQEMLTLNLNMLAETGFLTEELLSRSKSLGDMVEFCVNITEKELRGEQPTNEEYNEIRYMGSSMEYFTLSVLDPMTDFYHWYDVKGADRSVAVVADVFTRNIQDCDKNGILYEATGNANAMYVLVNIGGETYLTRGATLSYYEFVRPLGDRLTDEQWQEMLQNDMAPDVPLWVKPYLINSKVEVDETNLYSSGC
;
A
#
# COMPACT_ATOMS: atom_id res chain seq x y z
N MET A 1 -18.90 -3.41 -27.07
CA MET A 1 -20.31 -3.86 -26.95
C MET A 1 -20.47 -5.28 -26.40
N LEU A 2 -19.44 -6.07 -26.27
CA LEU A 2 -19.50 -7.43 -25.69
C LEU A 2 -19.13 -7.49 -24.18
N ALA A 3 -18.51 -6.48 -23.63
CA ALA A 3 -18.21 -6.41 -22.18
C ALA A 3 -19.40 -5.96 -21.31
N LEU A 4 -20.41 -5.33 -21.92
CA LEU A 4 -21.59 -4.81 -21.21
C LEU A 4 -22.60 -5.88 -20.75
N SER A 5 -22.47 -7.13 -21.20
CA SER A 5 -23.41 -8.21 -20.83
C SER A 5 -23.00 -8.99 -19.56
N ALA A 6 -21.73 -8.96 -19.16
CA ALA A 6 -21.23 -9.78 -18.05
C ALA A 6 -21.58 -9.18 -16.67
N LEU A 7 -21.44 -7.86 -16.48
CA LEU A 7 -21.77 -7.20 -15.20
C LEU A 7 -23.29 -7.06 -14.97
N SER A 8 -24.09 -7.04 -16.03
CA SER A 8 -25.57 -7.12 -15.91
C SER A 8 -26.04 -8.51 -15.51
N ALA A 9 -25.24 -9.56 -15.73
CA ALA A 9 -25.55 -10.93 -15.32
C ALA A 9 -25.40 -11.13 -13.80
N CYS A 10 -24.57 -10.34 -13.11
CA CYS A 10 -24.44 -10.41 -11.64
C CYS A 10 -25.72 -10.01 -10.88
N LYS A 11 -26.65 -9.27 -11.51
CA LYS A 11 -27.96 -8.97 -10.93
C LYS A 11 -29.04 -10.06 -11.17
N GLN A 12 -28.74 -11.12 -11.95
CA GLN A 12 -29.73 -12.16 -12.32
C GLN A 12 -29.29 -13.61 -12.09
N GLN A 13 -28.13 -13.86 -11.45
CA GLN A 13 -27.73 -15.20 -11.06
C GLN A 13 -27.73 -15.38 -9.54
N ASN A 14 -28.88 -15.18 -8.89
CA ASN A 14 -29.27 -15.95 -7.70
C ASN A 14 -29.80 -17.34 -8.11
N GLY A 15 -29.20 -17.96 -9.10
CA GLY A 15 -29.27 -19.40 -9.29
C GLY A 15 -28.19 -20.00 -8.39
N GLY A 16 -28.53 -20.30 -7.14
CA GLY A 16 -27.62 -20.94 -6.19
C GLY A 16 -26.99 -22.16 -6.86
N VAL A 17 -25.69 -22.34 -6.70
CA VAL A 17 -24.98 -23.57 -7.04
C VAL A 17 -25.76 -24.70 -6.31
N ASN A 18 -26.08 -25.80 -7.01
CA ASN A 18 -26.81 -26.90 -6.42
C ASN A 18 -25.99 -27.46 -5.23
N SER A 19 -26.64 -27.74 -4.11
CA SER A 19 -26.01 -28.35 -2.94
C SER A 19 -25.23 -29.62 -3.27
N ASP A 20 -25.73 -30.46 -4.18
CA ASP A 20 -25.05 -31.66 -4.64
C ASP A 20 -23.67 -31.34 -5.28
N THR A 21 -23.53 -30.18 -5.90
CA THR A 21 -22.26 -29.74 -6.48
C THR A 21 -21.29 -29.29 -5.39
N LEU A 22 -21.78 -28.61 -4.36
CA LEU A 22 -20.94 -28.16 -3.22
C LEU A 22 -20.57 -29.37 -2.34
N ASP A 23 -21.49 -30.33 -2.14
CA ASP A 23 -21.20 -31.58 -1.42
C ASP A 23 -20.15 -32.44 -2.14
N ALA A 24 -20.05 -32.33 -3.46
CA ALA A 24 -18.96 -32.97 -4.22
C ALA A 24 -17.58 -32.29 -4.04
N ILE A 25 -17.56 -31.02 -3.66
CA ILE A 25 -16.31 -30.29 -3.34
C ILE A 25 -15.89 -30.61 -1.90
N TYR A 26 -16.81 -30.52 -0.95
CA TYR A 26 -16.58 -30.78 0.46
C TYR A 26 -17.80 -31.45 1.08
N ASN A 27 -17.61 -32.66 1.61
CA ASN A 27 -18.69 -33.43 2.24
C ASN A 27 -18.71 -33.18 3.76
N PRO A 28 -19.69 -32.39 4.29
CA PRO A 28 -19.74 -32.11 5.72
C PRO A 28 -20.15 -33.34 6.57
N GLN A 29 -20.57 -34.44 5.95
CA GLN A 29 -20.91 -35.70 6.60
C GLN A 29 -19.74 -36.69 6.61
N SER A 30 -18.58 -36.30 6.09
CA SER A 30 -17.39 -37.15 6.06
C SER A 30 -16.93 -37.55 7.48
N LEU A 31 -16.69 -38.82 7.68
CA LEU A 31 -16.13 -39.32 8.94
C LEU A 31 -14.65 -38.99 9.09
N LEU A 32 -13.94 -38.75 7.98
CA LEU A 32 -12.53 -38.36 7.97
C LEU A 32 -12.36 -36.85 8.18
N LEU A 33 -13.24 -36.04 7.60
CA LEU A 33 -13.11 -34.56 7.62
C LEU A 33 -13.83 -33.90 8.81
N ASN A 34 -14.59 -34.68 9.63
CA ASN A 34 -15.18 -34.17 10.86
C ASN A 34 -14.13 -34.05 11.99
N ASP A 35 -14.49 -33.38 13.09
CA ASP A 35 -13.59 -33.12 14.22
C ASP A 35 -13.33 -34.33 15.16
N ASN A 36 -13.70 -35.55 14.77
CA ASN A 36 -13.46 -36.72 15.58
C ASN A 36 -12.01 -37.18 15.54
N GLU A 37 -11.53 -37.65 16.68
CA GLU A 37 -10.19 -38.26 16.79
C GLU A 37 -10.11 -39.55 15.97
N LEU A 38 -9.09 -39.67 15.13
CA LEU A 38 -8.87 -40.87 14.34
C LEU A 38 -8.13 -41.97 15.16
N PRO A 39 -8.58 -43.23 15.09
CA PRO A 39 -7.96 -44.35 15.81
C PRO A 39 -6.63 -44.74 15.18
N ARG A 40 -5.73 -45.40 15.94
CA ARG A 40 -4.52 -46.01 15.40
C ARG A 40 -4.81 -47.39 14.75
N SER A 41 -5.80 -47.44 13.87
CA SER A 41 -6.16 -48.64 13.10
C SER A 41 -6.91 -48.26 11.87
N ILE A 42 -6.73 -48.95 10.77
CA ILE A 42 -7.38 -48.69 9.49
C ILE A 42 -8.23 -49.86 9.06
N ASP A 43 -9.44 -49.62 8.58
CA ASP A 43 -10.30 -50.60 7.91
C ASP A 43 -9.98 -50.61 6.41
N LEU A 44 -9.19 -51.61 5.98
CA LEU A 44 -8.81 -51.80 4.58
C LEU A 44 -10.00 -52.24 3.67
N SER A 45 -11.17 -52.53 4.24
CA SER A 45 -12.37 -52.95 3.51
C SER A 45 -13.31 -51.76 3.12
N ILE A 46 -12.97 -50.56 3.56
CA ILE A 46 -13.79 -49.36 3.29
C ILE A 46 -14.08 -49.19 1.80
N ASP A 47 -15.33 -48.81 1.49
CA ASP A 47 -15.71 -48.47 0.11
C ASP A 47 -15.20 -47.06 -0.24
N ILE A 48 -14.20 -47.03 -1.09
CA ILE A 48 -13.57 -45.78 -1.54
C ILE A 48 -14.25 -45.13 -2.76
N SER A 49 -15.31 -45.75 -3.29
CA SER A 49 -15.96 -45.29 -4.55
C SER A 49 -16.65 -43.92 -4.43
N GLN A 50 -17.11 -43.57 -3.23
CA GLN A 50 -17.84 -42.33 -2.93
C GLN A 50 -16.97 -41.28 -2.20
N LEU A 51 -15.70 -41.62 -1.89
CA LEU A 51 -14.82 -40.70 -1.17
C LEU A 51 -14.34 -39.56 -2.07
N SER A 52 -14.23 -38.36 -1.49
CA SER A 52 -13.64 -37.19 -2.14
C SER A 52 -12.15 -37.39 -2.39
N TYR A 53 -11.57 -36.54 -3.23
CA TYR A 53 -10.15 -36.58 -3.54
C TYR A 53 -9.28 -36.39 -2.28
N GLN A 54 -9.73 -35.51 -1.38
CA GLN A 54 -9.07 -35.23 -0.08
C GLN A 54 -9.12 -36.43 0.85
N GLU A 55 -10.29 -37.08 0.98
CA GLU A 55 -10.45 -38.27 1.81
C GLU A 55 -9.57 -39.41 1.30
N LEU A 56 -9.51 -39.60 -0.01
CA LEU A 56 -8.62 -40.58 -0.63
C LEU A 56 -7.15 -40.29 -0.33
N ARG A 57 -6.74 -39.01 -0.41
CA ARG A 57 -5.38 -38.59 -0.12
C ARG A 57 -5.00 -38.81 1.35
N ILE A 58 -5.88 -38.48 2.28
CA ILE A 58 -5.69 -38.81 3.71
C ILE A 58 -5.54 -40.33 3.89
N LEU A 59 -6.46 -41.13 3.35
CA LEU A 59 -6.39 -42.60 3.49
C LEU A 59 -5.15 -43.21 2.83
N ARG A 60 -4.61 -42.66 1.78
CA ARG A 60 -3.39 -43.08 1.13
C ARG A 60 -2.21 -43.08 2.09
N TYR A 61 -2.09 -42.09 2.94
CA TYR A 61 -1.02 -41.94 3.92
C TYR A 61 -1.28 -42.64 5.26
N TYR A 62 -2.55 -43.04 5.51
CA TYR A 62 -2.91 -43.65 6.80
C TYR A 62 -2.10 -44.89 7.17
N PRO A 63 -1.81 -45.86 6.25
CA PRO A 63 -0.94 -46.99 6.56
C PRO A 63 0.48 -46.56 7.01
N TYR A 64 1.03 -45.51 6.43
CA TYR A 64 2.31 -44.96 6.85
C TYR A 64 2.25 -44.33 8.24
N ALA A 65 1.18 -43.56 8.48
CA ALA A 65 1.01 -42.87 9.76
C ALA A 65 0.90 -43.86 10.95
N ILE A 66 0.10 -44.94 10.83
CA ILE A 66 -0.06 -45.92 11.91
C ILE A 66 1.23 -46.69 12.21
N HIS A 67 2.17 -46.77 11.26
CA HIS A 67 3.52 -47.32 11.41
C HIS A 67 4.54 -46.26 11.89
N GLY A 68 4.14 -45.02 12.15
CA GLY A 68 4.98 -43.94 12.70
C GLY A 68 5.95 -43.34 11.71
N ILE A 69 5.65 -43.39 10.42
CA ILE A 69 6.37 -42.61 9.41
C ILE A 69 5.99 -41.15 9.52
N TRP A 70 6.98 -40.28 9.66
CA TRP A 70 6.82 -38.85 9.64
C TRP A 70 6.57 -38.39 8.21
N ILE A 71 5.34 -37.95 7.91
CA ILE A 71 4.91 -37.65 6.56
C ILE A 71 5.48 -36.31 6.12
N LYS A 72 6.04 -36.24 4.91
CA LYS A 72 6.71 -35.08 4.38
C LYS A 72 5.73 -34.00 3.90
N GLU A 73 4.58 -34.38 3.38
CA GLU A 73 3.54 -33.49 2.90
C GLU A 73 2.89 -32.73 4.06
N GLY A 74 3.08 -31.40 4.09
CA GLY A 74 2.73 -30.55 5.22
C GLY A 74 1.26 -30.57 5.59
N ASP A 75 0.36 -30.58 4.60
CA ASP A 75 -1.09 -30.63 4.81
C ASP A 75 -1.54 -31.98 5.43
N ILE A 76 -0.94 -33.10 5.02
CA ILE A 76 -1.22 -34.42 5.56
C ILE A 76 -0.58 -34.61 6.94
N ASN A 77 0.66 -34.18 7.10
CA ASN A 77 1.34 -34.20 8.39
C ASN A 77 0.54 -33.41 9.43
N GLY A 78 0.18 -32.17 9.11
CA GLY A 78 -0.66 -31.32 9.96
C GLY A 78 -2.01 -31.95 10.28
N PHE A 79 -2.66 -32.58 9.30
CA PHE A 79 -3.90 -33.31 9.51
C PHE A 79 -3.76 -34.40 10.57
N TYR A 80 -2.76 -35.28 10.47
CA TYR A 80 -2.57 -36.34 11.47
C TYR A 80 -2.16 -35.80 12.83
N CYS A 81 -1.34 -34.75 12.87
CA CYS A 81 -0.98 -34.09 14.12
C CYS A 81 -2.17 -33.47 14.85
N SER A 82 -3.08 -32.84 14.12
CA SER A 82 -4.28 -32.21 14.71
C SER A 82 -5.41 -33.20 15.02
N ARG A 83 -5.53 -34.28 14.23
CA ARG A 83 -6.65 -35.24 14.30
C ARG A 83 -6.34 -36.52 15.08
N THR A 84 -5.12 -36.65 15.62
CA THR A 84 -4.72 -37.82 16.42
C THR A 84 -3.90 -37.40 17.63
N LYS A 85 -4.06 -38.12 18.74
CA LYS A 85 -3.19 -37.97 19.94
C LYS A 85 -1.96 -38.85 19.91
N TRP A 86 -1.89 -39.74 18.94
CA TRP A 86 -0.87 -40.81 18.92
C TRP A 86 0.20 -40.60 17.83
N TYR A 87 -0.07 -39.83 16.79
CA TYR A 87 0.82 -39.77 15.62
C TYR A 87 2.15 -39.09 15.95
N TYR A 88 2.15 -37.90 16.50
CA TYR A 88 3.35 -37.18 16.89
C TYR A 88 4.18 -37.98 17.90
N ASP A 89 3.57 -38.43 19.01
CA ASP A 89 4.24 -39.17 20.05
C ASP A 89 4.84 -40.50 19.53
N LEU A 90 4.16 -41.11 18.57
CA LEU A 90 4.66 -42.33 17.93
C LEU A 90 5.90 -42.03 17.07
N CYS A 91 5.83 -41.02 16.21
CA CYS A 91 6.97 -40.67 15.36
C CYS A 91 8.18 -40.23 16.19
N ASP A 92 7.93 -39.37 17.19
CA ASP A 92 8.97 -38.91 18.11
C ASP A 92 9.65 -40.09 18.85
N SER A 93 8.84 -41.03 19.40
CA SER A 93 9.36 -42.20 20.09
C SER A 93 10.15 -43.15 19.20
N LEU A 94 9.80 -43.26 17.91
CA LEU A 94 10.52 -44.13 16.96
C LEU A 94 11.80 -43.44 16.45
N PHE A 95 11.81 -42.12 16.36
CA PHE A 95 13.00 -41.37 15.97
C PHE A 95 14.06 -41.32 17.09
N TRP A 96 13.67 -40.93 18.31
CA TRP A 96 14.60 -40.85 19.44
C TRP A 96 14.88 -42.20 20.11
N GLY A 97 13.99 -43.15 19.90
CA GLY A 97 13.98 -44.41 20.63
C GLY A 97 13.39 -44.27 22.04
N ASN A 98 13.48 -45.35 22.85
CA ASN A 98 12.97 -45.34 24.22
C ASN A 98 13.83 -46.27 25.11
N GLU A 99 13.53 -46.38 26.42
CA GLU A 99 14.27 -47.23 27.35
C GLU A 99 14.35 -48.72 26.90
N ALA A 100 13.31 -49.23 26.24
CA ALA A 100 13.26 -50.65 25.81
C ALA A 100 14.27 -50.99 24.70
N ASN A 101 14.68 -49.97 23.90
CA ASN A 101 15.68 -50.14 22.85
C ASN A 101 16.97 -49.33 23.10
N ASN A 102 17.23 -48.94 24.36
CA ASN A 102 18.39 -48.14 24.76
C ASN A 102 18.51 -46.78 24.00
N TRP A 103 17.40 -46.13 23.72
CA TRP A 103 17.33 -44.87 22.99
C TRP A 103 17.94 -44.97 21.57
N ALA A 104 17.90 -46.15 20.93
CA ALA A 104 18.31 -46.30 19.54
C ALA A 104 17.15 -45.95 18.59
N PRO A 105 17.36 -45.07 17.58
CA PRO A 105 16.35 -44.79 16.58
C PRO A 105 15.87 -46.06 15.86
N LEU A 106 14.57 -46.20 15.67
CA LEU A 106 13.94 -47.28 14.90
C LEU A 106 13.59 -46.85 13.47
N ILE A 107 13.46 -45.55 13.25
CA ILE A 107 13.26 -44.92 11.95
C ILE A 107 14.36 -43.87 11.78
N SER A 108 15.04 -43.87 10.61
CA SER A 108 16.08 -42.90 10.27
C SER A 108 15.55 -41.89 9.24
N PHE A 109 15.91 -40.63 9.40
CA PHE A 109 15.65 -39.57 8.41
C PHE A 109 16.71 -39.47 7.30
N ASP A 110 17.68 -40.35 7.20
CA ASP A 110 18.77 -40.27 6.23
C ASP A 110 18.29 -40.14 4.77
N HIS A 111 17.11 -40.70 4.45
CA HIS A 111 16.49 -40.66 3.12
C HIS A 111 15.31 -39.69 3.01
N TYR A 112 15.00 -38.97 4.08
CA TYR A 112 13.80 -38.12 4.14
C TYR A 112 13.76 -37.08 3.02
N ASP A 113 14.85 -36.36 2.78
CA ASP A 113 14.91 -35.29 1.80
C ASP A 113 15.17 -35.78 0.36
N ASN A 114 16.07 -36.76 0.16
CA ASN A 114 16.58 -37.05 -1.17
C ASN A 114 16.05 -38.37 -1.77
N GLU A 115 15.63 -39.32 -0.94
CA GLU A 115 15.14 -40.64 -1.34
C GLU A 115 13.87 -41.00 -0.56
N TYR A 116 12.85 -40.16 -0.64
CA TYR A 116 11.64 -40.26 0.20
C TYR A 116 10.94 -41.61 0.12
N GLN A 117 10.97 -42.32 -1.04
CA GLN A 117 10.41 -43.65 -1.11
C GLN A 117 11.18 -44.67 -0.24
N ALA A 118 12.51 -44.57 -0.18
CA ALA A 118 13.32 -45.43 0.71
C ALA A 118 13.01 -45.10 2.19
N TYR A 119 12.70 -43.84 2.51
CA TYR A 119 12.23 -43.45 3.83
C TYR A 119 10.84 -44.07 4.14
N LEU A 120 9.86 -43.97 3.22
CA LEU A 120 8.53 -44.59 3.35
C LEU A 120 8.60 -46.13 3.51
N ASP A 121 9.54 -46.76 2.86
CA ASP A 121 9.72 -48.22 2.92
C ASP A 121 10.08 -48.76 4.32
N GLN A 122 10.56 -47.87 5.22
CA GLN A 122 10.80 -48.22 6.63
C GLN A 122 9.51 -48.60 7.39
N ALA A 123 8.33 -48.22 6.88
CA ALA A 123 7.04 -48.62 7.45
C ALA A 123 6.81 -50.14 7.40
N ASN A 124 7.51 -50.87 6.51
CA ASN A 124 7.35 -52.31 6.30
C ASN A 124 5.87 -52.74 6.10
N LEU A 125 5.16 -52.00 5.23
CA LEU A 125 3.73 -52.23 4.96
C LEU A 125 3.44 -53.69 4.54
N THR A 126 2.31 -54.21 5.01
CA THR A 126 1.79 -55.52 4.60
C THR A 126 1.32 -55.50 3.14
N ASP A 127 1.15 -56.69 2.54
CA ASP A 127 0.66 -56.77 1.16
C ASP A 127 -0.76 -56.26 1.01
N ASP A 128 -1.62 -56.39 2.05
CA ASP A 128 -2.97 -55.84 2.06
C ASP A 128 -2.97 -54.30 2.13
N GLU A 129 -2.09 -53.70 2.92
CA GLU A 129 -1.92 -52.23 2.98
C GLU A 129 -1.39 -51.67 1.65
N LYS A 130 -0.42 -52.35 1.01
CA LYS A 130 0.08 -51.99 -0.32
C LYS A 130 -1.02 -52.09 -1.39
N ALA A 131 -1.83 -53.16 -1.34
CA ALA A 131 -2.97 -53.31 -2.25
C ALA A 131 -4.04 -52.22 -2.03
N PHE A 132 -4.27 -51.84 -0.79
CA PHE A 132 -5.19 -50.74 -0.44
C PHE A 132 -4.69 -49.41 -0.99
N ILE A 133 -3.43 -49.03 -0.82
CA ILE A 133 -2.83 -47.84 -1.38
C ILE A 133 -2.95 -47.84 -2.91
N ALA A 134 -2.62 -48.95 -3.57
CA ALA A 134 -2.72 -49.07 -5.02
C ALA A 134 -4.17 -48.85 -5.54
N LYS A 135 -5.17 -49.35 -4.79
CA LYS A 135 -6.59 -49.14 -5.10
C LYS A 135 -6.96 -47.63 -4.99
N ILE A 136 -6.45 -46.94 -3.98
CA ILE A 136 -6.64 -45.49 -3.80
C ILE A 136 -5.95 -44.72 -4.94
N ASP A 137 -4.69 -45.00 -5.25
CA ASP A 137 -3.94 -44.36 -6.32
C ASP A 137 -4.64 -44.48 -7.68
N ALA A 138 -5.23 -45.62 -7.97
CA ALA A 138 -6.02 -45.85 -9.18
C ALA A 138 -7.25 -44.94 -9.23
N ARG A 139 -7.99 -44.81 -8.10
CA ARG A 139 -9.17 -43.96 -8.00
C ARG A 139 -8.80 -42.47 -8.10
N MET A 140 -7.76 -42.04 -7.40
CA MET A 140 -7.26 -40.65 -7.49
C MET A 140 -6.85 -40.30 -8.93
N SER A 141 -6.16 -41.22 -9.63
CA SER A 141 -5.78 -41.03 -11.04
C SER A 141 -6.98 -40.90 -11.98
N GLU A 142 -8.10 -41.57 -11.68
CA GLU A 142 -9.35 -41.41 -12.43
C GLU A 142 -9.97 -40.02 -12.23
N LEU A 143 -10.07 -39.58 -10.97
CA LEU A 143 -10.62 -38.27 -10.62
C LEU A 143 -9.76 -37.12 -11.16
N ALA A 144 -8.45 -37.28 -11.14
CA ALA A 144 -7.47 -36.31 -11.63
C ALA A 144 -7.65 -35.94 -13.13
N LYS A 145 -8.38 -36.74 -13.91
CA LYS A 145 -8.73 -36.36 -15.29
C LYS A 145 -9.68 -35.16 -15.39
N GLN A 146 -10.31 -34.76 -14.29
CA GLN A 146 -11.26 -33.65 -14.20
C GLN A 146 -10.68 -32.43 -13.45
N ARG A 147 -9.37 -32.22 -13.50
CA ARG A 147 -8.69 -31.13 -12.73
C ARG A 147 -9.08 -29.73 -13.17
N GLN A 148 -9.51 -29.56 -14.40
CA GLN A 148 -9.92 -28.27 -14.92
C GLN A 148 -11.42 -28.25 -15.21
N ILE A 149 -12.03 -27.11 -14.95
CA ILE A 149 -13.41 -26.77 -15.32
C ILE A 149 -13.37 -25.57 -16.27
N THR A 150 -14.33 -25.47 -17.16
CA THR A 150 -14.46 -24.35 -18.10
C THR A 150 -15.66 -23.48 -17.71
N THR A 151 -15.42 -22.19 -17.47
CA THR A 151 -16.50 -21.25 -17.18
C THR A 151 -17.37 -21.01 -18.43
N PRO A 152 -18.59 -20.46 -18.28
CA PRO A 152 -19.43 -20.06 -19.43
C PRO A 152 -18.73 -19.07 -20.40
N GLN A 153 -17.75 -18.31 -19.91
CA GLN A 153 -16.94 -17.37 -20.71
C GLN A 153 -15.73 -18.04 -21.38
N GLY A 154 -15.53 -19.34 -21.16
CA GLY A 154 -14.42 -20.11 -21.75
C GLY A 154 -13.11 -20.07 -20.98
N ILE A 155 -13.11 -19.52 -19.75
CA ILE A 155 -11.94 -19.48 -18.87
C ILE A 155 -11.70 -20.87 -18.29
N GLN A 156 -10.46 -21.33 -18.28
CA GLN A 156 -10.06 -22.59 -17.66
C GLN A 156 -9.70 -22.35 -16.19
N LEU A 157 -10.43 -22.95 -15.28
CA LEU A 157 -10.22 -22.86 -13.84
C LEU A 157 -9.84 -24.21 -13.24
N GLN A 158 -9.16 -24.24 -12.09
CA GLN A 158 -8.93 -25.45 -11.33
C GLN A 158 -10.27 -25.96 -10.73
N ASN A 159 -10.44 -27.27 -10.69
CA ASN A 159 -11.60 -27.88 -10.06
C ASN A 159 -11.43 -27.93 -8.53
N PRO A 160 -12.24 -27.19 -7.74
CA PRO A 160 -12.08 -27.17 -6.28
C PRO A 160 -12.24 -28.54 -5.62
N ALA A 161 -13.02 -29.46 -6.22
CA ALA A 161 -13.20 -30.81 -5.73
C ALA A 161 -11.91 -31.65 -5.70
N LEU A 162 -10.90 -31.22 -6.45
CA LEU A 162 -9.59 -31.88 -6.52
C LEU A 162 -8.48 -31.09 -5.78
N ALA A 163 -8.85 -30.08 -5.01
CA ALA A 163 -7.88 -29.39 -4.15
C ALA A 163 -7.37 -30.35 -3.08
N VAL A 164 -6.05 -30.60 -3.08
CA VAL A 164 -5.44 -31.64 -2.22
C VAL A 164 -5.52 -31.32 -0.74
N ASN A 165 -5.58 -30.05 -0.39
CA ASN A 165 -5.48 -29.53 0.97
C ASN A 165 -6.70 -28.70 1.43
N LEU A 166 -7.85 -28.80 0.77
CA LEU A 166 -9.07 -28.07 1.19
C LEU A 166 -9.53 -28.48 2.60
N HIS A 167 -9.15 -29.68 3.05
CA HIS A 167 -9.43 -30.17 4.41
C HIS A 167 -8.73 -29.35 5.52
N GLN A 168 -7.76 -28.50 5.18
CA GLN A 168 -7.16 -27.54 6.11
C GLN A 168 -8.13 -26.40 6.50
N ILE A 169 -9.24 -26.22 5.75
CA ILE A 169 -10.31 -25.31 6.12
C ILE A 169 -11.38 -26.08 6.88
N LYS A 170 -11.64 -25.68 8.11
CA LYS A 170 -12.71 -26.25 8.94
C LYS A 170 -14.08 -25.80 8.45
N SER A 171 -14.94 -26.73 8.09
CA SER A 171 -16.32 -26.45 7.69
C SER A 171 -16.46 -25.27 6.71
N PRO A 172 -15.86 -25.34 5.52
CA PRO A 172 -15.90 -24.24 4.55
C PRO A 172 -17.35 -23.84 4.23
N SER A 173 -17.62 -22.53 4.23
CA SER A 173 -18.97 -22.01 3.94
C SER A 173 -19.36 -22.24 2.48
N GLU A 174 -20.67 -22.34 2.22
CA GLU A 174 -21.20 -22.43 0.85
C GLU A 174 -20.75 -21.25 -0.01
N GLN A 175 -20.59 -20.05 0.60
CA GLN A 175 -20.12 -18.86 -0.09
C GLN A 175 -18.66 -19.02 -0.54
N LEU A 176 -17.76 -19.49 0.33
CA LEU A 176 -16.37 -19.79 -0.02
C LEU A 176 -16.30 -20.80 -1.16
N LEU A 177 -16.98 -21.94 -1.02
CA LEU A 177 -16.98 -23.01 -2.05
C LEU A 177 -17.52 -22.52 -3.39
N THR A 178 -18.56 -21.68 -3.37
CA THR A 178 -19.14 -21.08 -4.58
C THR A 178 -18.15 -20.12 -5.26
N MET A 179 -17.47 -19.27 -4.50
CA MET A 179 -16.47 -18.34 -5.06
C MET A 179 -15.26 -19.10 -5.62
N LEU A 180 -14.79 -20.13 -4.94
CA LEU A 180 -13.70 -20.98 -5.44
C LEU A 180 -14.11 -21.70 -6.74
N LEU A 181 -15.36 -22.17 -6.84
CA LEU A 181 -15.86 -22.82 -8.05
C LEU A 181 -16.00 -21.86 -9.23
N GLN A 182 -16.42 -20.62 -8.98
CA GLN A 182 -16.71 -19.66 -10.05
C GLN A 182 -15.48 -18.86 -10.49
N ASN A 183 -14.54 -18.60 -9.57
CA ASN A 183 -13.43 -17.67 -9.80
C ASN A 183 -12.04 -18.24 -9.46
N ASN A 184 -11.97 -19.41 -8.80
CA ASN A 184 -10.78 -19.94 -8.13
C ASN A 184 -10.19 -18.98 -7.10
N MET A 185 -10.93 -17.97 -6.65
CA MET A 185 -10.51 -17.08 -5.59
C MET A 185 -11.69 -16.63 -4.73
N ALA A 186 -11.39 -16.28 -3.48
CA ALA A 186 -12.29 -15.63 -2.54
C ALA A 186 -11.47 -14.74 -1.60
N MET A 187 -12.06 -13.64 -1.10
CA MET A 187 -11.45 -12.75 -0.12
C MET A 187 -12.26 -12.78 1.18
N GLU A 188 -11.58 -12.65 2.31
CA GLU A 188 -12.15 -12.60 3.65
C GLU A 188 -11.68 -11.34 4.36
N GLN A 189 -12.60 -10.58 4.96
CA GLN A 189 -12.22 -9.52 5.88
C GLN A 189 -11.69 -10.14 7.18
N THR A 190 -10.50 -9.71 7.61
CA THR A 190 -9.86 -10.18 8.84
C THR A 190 -9.54 -9.04 9.78
N ASN A 191 -9.03 -9.38 10.97
CA ASN A 191 -8.55 -8.41 11.94
C ASN A 191 -7.01 -8.36 11.99
N PHE A 192 -6.32 -8.90 10.99
CA PHE A 192 -4.88 -8.77 10.92
C PHE A 192 -4.48 -7.31 10.71
N GLU A 193 -3.65 -6.79 11.58
CA GLU A 193 -3.17 -5.41 11.54
C GLU A 193 -2.12 -5.21 10.44
N GLN A 194 -1.45 -6.29 9.99
CA GLN A 194 -0.42 -6.26 8.95
C GLN A 194 -0.61 -7.42 7.96
N LEU A 195 -0.20 -7.21 6.69
CA LEU A 195 -0.32 -8.23 5.66
C LEU A 195 0.58 -9.45 5.95
N PHE A 196 1.78 -9.26 6.46
CA PHE A 196 2.71 -10.35 6.76
C PHE A 196 2.16 -11.33 7.81
N GLN A 197 1.30 -10.88 8.73
CA GLN A 197 0.69 -11.74 9.75
C GLN A 197 -0.19 -12.86 9.16
N VAL A 198 -0.76 -12.65 7.97
CA VAL A 198 -1.48 -13.71 7.25
C VAL A 198 -0.51 -14.83 6.85
N TYR A 199 0.68 -14.48 6.37
CA TYR A 199 1.71 -15.44 5.96
C TYR A 199 2.35 -16.17 7.13
N GLU A 200 2.56 -15.50 8.26
CA GLU A 200 2.99 -16.15 9.51
C GLU A 200 1.95 -17.15 9.99
N SER A 201 0.67 -16.80 9.95
CA SER A 201 -0.43 -17.73 10.26
C SER A 201 -0.46 -18.94 9.32
N ASN A 202 -0.04 -18.79 8.05
CA ASN A 202 0.08 -19.89 7.11
C ASN A 202 1.18 -20.88 7.52
N ASP A 203 2.32 -20.40 8.01
CA ASP A 203 3.40 -21.28 8.46
C ASP A 203 2.95 -22.15 9.65
N TYR A 204 2.29 -21.55 10.65
CA TYR A 204 1.71 -22.30 11.78
C TYR A 204 0.67 -23.36 11.38
N SER A 205 -0.01 -23.14 10.26
CA SER A 205 -1.08 -24.01 9.76
C SER A 205 -0.60 -24.96 8.66
N CYS A 206 0.63 -24.85 8.21
CA CYS A 206 1.16 -25.53 7.01
C CYS A 206 0.29 -25.32 5.76
N ILE A 207 -0.40 -24.16 5.66
CA ILE A 207 -1.14 -23.79 4.46
C ILE A 207 -0.17 -23.18 3.45
N PRO A 208 -0.21 -23.59 2.17
CA PRO A 208 0.59 -22.97 1.13
C PRO A 208 0.35 -21.47 1.01
N SER A 209 1.40 -20.67 1.11
CA SER A 209 1.36 -19.23 0.95
C SER A 209 1.16 -18.85 -0.52
N PHE A 210 0.28 -17.85 -0.77
CA PHE A 210 0.14 -17.16 -2.04
C PHE A 210 0.70 -15.74 -1.88
N ILE A 211 1.93 -15.53 -2.32
CA ILE A 211 2.59 -14.22 -2.20
C ILE A 211 1.95 -13.24 -3.18
N THR A 212 1.30 -12.21 -2.66
CA THR A 212 0.55 -11.22 -3.44
C THR A 212 1.39 -10.01 -3.80
N THR A 213 0.99 -9.30 -4.86
CA THR A 213 1.50 -7.96 -5.18
C THR A 213 1.23 -6.96 -4.06
N ASP A 214 0.15 -7.14 -3.30
CA ASP A 214 -0.28 -6.25 -2.21
C ASP A 214 0.74 -6.15 -1.06
N VAL A 215 1.31 -7.27 -0.63
CA VAL A 215 2.32 -7.25 0.44
C VAL A 215 3.58 -6.50 0.03
N TYR A 216 3.91 -6.49 -1.26
CA TYR A 216 5.04 -5.72 -1.79
C TYR A 216 4.70 -4.27 -2.07
N LEU A 217 3.46 -3.94 -2.40
CA LEU A 217 2.98 -2.55 -2.43
C LEU A 217 3.08 -1.92 -1.04
N GLN A 218 2.62 -2.62 -0.02
CA GLN A 218 2.73 -2.17 1.36
C GLN A 218 4.20 -2.08 1.82
N ALA A 219 5.04 -3.05 1.47
CA ALA A 219 6.47 -3.00 1.76
C ALA A 219 7.16 -1.79 1.08
N TYR A 220 6.75 -1.46 -0.15
CA TYR A 220 7.24 -0.27 -0.85
C TYR A 220 6.73 1.03 -0.20
N HIS A 221 5.47 1.09 0.22
CA HIS A 221 4.95 2.20 1.03
C HIS A 221 5.81 2.44 2.27
N MET A 222 6.08 1.40 3.06
CA MET A 222 6.93 1.49 4.25
C MET A 222 8.35 1.97 3.92
N TYR A 223 8.96 1.43 2.85
CA TYR A 223 10.27 1.82 2.38
C TYR A 223 10.31 3.29 1.90
N PHE A 224 9.33 3.71 1.09
CA PHE A 224 9.25 5.08 0.58
C PHE A 224 9.07 6.08 1.72
N SER A 225 8.16 5.78 2.65
CA SER A 225 7.97 6.52 3.88
C SER A 225 9.26 6.65 4.70
N TYR A 226 10.03 5.57 4.83
CA TYR A 226 11.34 5.59 5.49
C TYR A 226 12.36 6.50 4.79
N VAL A 227 12.44 6.45 3.46
CA VAL A 227 13.29 7.35 2.66
C VAL A 227 12.95 8.80 2.94
N LEU A 228 11.68 9.14 2.89
CA LEU A 228 11.19 10.49 3.12
C LEU A 228 11.56 10.97 4.53
N LYS A 229 11.25 10.20 5.57
CA LYS A 229 11.61 10.52 6.97
C LYS A 229 13.09 10.75 7.16
N SER A 230 13.91 9.91 6.53
CA SER A 230 15.36 10.03 6.61
C SER A 230 15.84 11.35 6.00
N LEU A 231 15.33 11.70 4.81
CA LEU A 231 15.69 12.95 4.13
C LEU A 231 15.25 14.18 4.93
N GLU A 232 14.05 14.16 5.47
CA GLU A 232 13.51 15.32 6.18
C GLU A 232 14.19 15.59 7.49
N GLN A 233 14.33 14.58 8.35
CA GLN A 233 14.91 14.76 9.68
C GLN A 233 16.41 15.08 9.60
N TYR A 234 17.15 14.39 8.72
CA TYR A 234 18.61 14.52 8.69
C TYR A 234 19.14 15.50 7.65
N SER A 235 18.35 15.84 6.62
CA SER A 235 18.79 16.69 5.51
C SER A 235 17.96 17.95 5.37
N PHE A 236 16.62 17.85 5.31
CA PHE A 236 15.76 19.00 4.99
C PHE A 236 15.61 19.95 6.18
N VAL A 237 15.35 19.45 7.38
CA VAL A 237 15.24 20.29 8.59
C VAL A 237 16.50 21.13 8.80
N PRO A 238 17.73 20.59 8.83
CA PRO A 238 18.94 21.41 8.95
C PRO A 238 19.14 22.38 7.80
N ALA A 239 18.84 21.99 6.56
CA ALA A 239 18.98 22.83 5.39
C ALA A 239 18.02 24.02 5.40
N LEU A 240 16.74 23.78 5.74
CA LEU A 240 15.71 24.81 5.88
C LEU A 240 16.01 25.75 7.04
N ALA A 241 16.42 25.25 8.20
CA ALA A 241 16.79 26.07 9.34
C ALA A 241 17.94 27.02 9.00
N LYS A 242 18.98 26.50 8.31
CA LYS A 242 20.11 27.28 7.85
C LYS A 242 19.70 28.37 6.86
N MET A 243 18.91 28.02 5.87
CA MET A 243 18.42 28.94 4.85
C MET A 243 17.48 30.00 5.43
N CYS A 244 16.47 29.63 6.21
CA CYS A 244 15.54 30.55 6.83
C CYS A 244 16.24 31.55 7.77
N ARG A 245 17.24 31.07 8.52
CA ARG A 245 18.06 31.93 9.37
C ARG A 245 18.87 32.95 8.56
N ALA A 246 19.49 32.54 7.46
CA ALA A 246 20.23 33.44 6.58
C ALA A 246 19.30 34.48 5.90
N MET A 247 18.10 34.08 5.49
CA MET A 247 17.08 35.01 4.97
C MET A 247 16.65 36.04 6.02
N TYR A 248 16.37 35.58 7.26
CA TYR A 248 16.05 36.44 8.39
C TYR A 248 17.18 37.44 8.67
N GLU A 249 18.44 36.97 8.87
CA GLU A 249 19.60 37.80 9.20
C GLU A 249 19.87 38.81 8.10
N THR A 250 19.76 38.42 6.81
CA THR A 250 19.95 39.34 5.69
C THR A 250 18.87 40.41 5.64
N ALA A 251 17.61 40.07 5.94
CA ALA A 251 16.53 41.05 6.03
C ALA A 251 16.77 42.08 7.18
N ILE A 252 17.14 41.60 8.36
CA ILE A 252 17.47 42.46 9.53
C ILE A 252 18.66 43.41 9.20
N LYS A 253 19.66 42.91 8.46
CA LYS A 253 20.81 43.73 8.03
C LYS A 253 20.35 44.86 7.10
N VAL A 254 19.49 44.60 6.10
CA VAL A 254 18.94 45.63 5.21
C VAL A 254 18.23 46.72 6.01
N HIS A 255 17.40 46.35 6.99
CA HIS A 255 16.71 47.29 7.88
C HIS A 255 17.71 48.17 8.66
N THR A 256 18.75 47.54 9.25
CA THR A 256 19.75 48.26 10.10
C THR A 256 20.66 49.21 9.31
N GLU A 257 20.93 48.89 8.06
CA GLU A 257 21.74 49.74 7.18
C GLU A 257 21.04 51.03 6.74
N GLY A 258 19.75 51.19 7.07
CA GLY A 258 19.01 52.46 6.94
C GLY A 258 18.69 52.82 5.50
N CYS A 259 18.06 51.91 4.76
CA CYS A 259 17.53 52.16 3.42
C CYS A 259 16.31 53.10 3.43
N ASN A 260 15.64 53.26 2.31
CA ASN A 260 14.40 54.04 2.25
C ASN A 260 13.25 53.30 2.98
N ASP A 261 12.18 54.02 3.32
CA ASP A 261 11.04 53.47 4.09
C ASP A 261 10.39 52.25 3.45
N GLU A 262 10.31 52.15 2.11
CA GLU A 262 9.76 51.02 1.38
C GLU A 262 10.60 49.75 1.55
N LEU A 263 11.94 49.87 1.40
CA LEU A 263 12.87 48.78 1.60
C LEU A 263 12.86 48.29 3.04
N ASN A 264 12.76 49.23 4.01
CA ASN A 264 12.65 48.85 5.43
C ASN A 264 11.39 48.09 5.74
N GLN A 265 10.21 48.49 5.18
CA GLN A 265 8.97 47.77 5.36
C GLN A 265 9.01 46.34 4.75
N LEU A 266 9.60 46.19 3.58
CA LEU A 266 9.80 44.85 2.95
C LEU A 266 10.81 44.00 3.73
N ALA A 267 11.86 44.62 4.29
CA ALA A 267 12.81 43.95 5.15
C ALA A 267 12.13 43.40 6.44
N ASP A 268 11.36 44.25 7.11
CA ASP A 268 10.60 43.90 8.32
C ASP A 268 9.61 42.77 8.05
N PHE A 269 8.88 42.85 6.93
CA PHE A 269 7.97 41.78 6.50
C PHE A 269 8.73 40.46 6.32
N ASN A 270 9.83 40.46 5.57
CA ASN A 270 10.62 39.24 5.31
C ASN A 270 11.27 38.69 6.60
N ALA A 271 11.81 39.54 7.46
CA ALA A 271 12.30 39.12 8.76
C ALA A 271 11.21 38.42 9.60
N THR A 272 9.99 38.97 9.60
CA THR A 272 8.85 38.37 10.31
C THR A 272 8.39 37.06 9.68
N TYR A 273 8.32 36.98 8.34
CA TYR A 273 7.98 35.76 7.61
C TYR A 273 8.92 34.58 7.96
N PHE A 274 10.24 34.85 7.94
CA PHE A 274 11.22 33.81 8.28
C PHE A 274 11.37 33.59 9.80
N ALA A 275 11.03 34.56 10.64
CA ALA A 275 10.93 34.37 12.07
C ALA A 275 9.81 33.38 12.42
N ILE A 276 8.67 33.43 11.74
CA ILE A 276 7.58 32.46 11.86
C ILE A 276 8.06 31.06 11.41
N ALA A 277 8.70 30.97 10.24
CA ALA A 277 9.23 29.70 9.73
C ALA A 277 10.24 29.06 10.71
N LEU A 278 11.15 29.85 11.30
CA LEU A 278 12.11 29.38 12.28
C LEU A 278 11.46 28.92 13.59
N HIS A 279 10.45 29.66 14.09
CA HIS A 279 9.70 29.24 15.28
C HIS A 279 9.02 27.91 15.02
N LEU A 280 8.35 27.75 13.86
CA LEU A 280 7.64 26.52 13.52
C LEU A 280 8.59 25.34 13.34
N LEU A 281 9.84 25.57 12.88
CA LEU A 281 10.78 24.51 12.54
C LEU A 281 11.52 23.93 13.75
N ASP A 282 11.90 24.78 14.72
CA ASP A 282 12.75 24.37 15.87
C ASP A 282 12.51 25.17 17.15
N ASP A 283 11.36 25.79 17.32
CA ASP A 283 11.04 26.71 18.42
C ASP A 283 12.03 27.88 18.58
N SER A 284 12.80 28.17 17.54
CA SER A 284 13.76 29.28 17.57
C SER A 284 13.06 30.62 17.72
N GLN A 285 13.23 31.26 18.86
CA GLN A 285 12.75 32.62 19.08
C GLN A 285 13.82 33.61 18.65
N VAL A 286 13.54 34.35 17.59
CA VAL A 286 14.35 35.45 17.08
C VAL A 286 13.65 36.79 17.31
N GLU A 287 14.40 37.88 17.31
CA GLU A 287 13.82 39.23 17.46
C GLU A 287 12.92 39.56 16.26
N VAL A 288 11.70 39.97 16.50
CA VAL A 288 10.75 40.41 15.47
C VAL A 288 10.62 41.94 15.55
N PRO A 289 10.60 42.66 14.40
CA PRO A 289 10.39 44.09 14.37
C PRO A 289 9.16 44.48 15.21
N GLU A 290 9.30 45.49 16.08
CA GLU A 290 8.30 45.86 17.10
C GLU A 290 6.90 46.13 16.49
N GLN A 291 6.88 46.78 15.31
CA GLN A 291 5.63 47.09 14.57
C GLN A 291 4.91 45.84 14.05
N LEU A 292 5.57 44.72 13.90
CA LEU A 292 5.01 43.46 13.41
C LEU A 292 4.88 42.38 14.49
N ARG A 293 5.29 42.64 15.73
CA ARG A 293 5.18 41.70 16.86
C ARG A 293 3.78 41.15 17.04
N GLY A 294 2.76 42.05 17.03
CA GLY A 294 1.37 41.62 17.17
C GLY A 294 0.87 40.73 16.02
N LYS A 295 1.38 40.92 14.79
CA LYS A 295 1.04 40.07 13.65
C LYS A 295 1.74 38.70 13.77
N TYR A 296 2.99 38.70 14.16
CA TYR A 296 3.73 37.45 14.43
C TYR A 296 3.04 36.59 15.50
N ASP A 297 2.69 37.19 16.65
CA ASP A 297 2.01 36.47 17.73
C ASP A 297 0.64 35.95 17.29
N TYR A 298 -0.07 36.69 16.45
CA TYR A 298 -1.35 36.27 15.84
C TYR A 298 -1.17 35.04 14.96
N GLU A 299 -0.21 35.07 14.00
CA GLU A 299 0.02 33.95 13.09
C GLU A 299 0.39 32.67 13.87
N ILE A 300 1.33 32.76 14.82
CA ILE A 300 1.76 31.61 15.64
C ILE A 300 0.56 31.01 16.40
N SER A 301 -0.26 31.87 17.04
CA SER A 301 -1.42 31.38 17.79
C SER A 301 -2.42 30.66 16.90
N HIS A 302 -2.77 31.19 15.72
CA HIS A 302 -3.73 30.59 14.81
C HIS A 302 -3.21 29.28 14.17
N ILE A 303 -1.91 29.23 13.85
CA ILE A 303 -1.24 28.02 13.38
C ILE A 303 -1.31 26.90 14.44
N MET A 304 -1.00 27.23 15.70
CA MET A 304 -0.99 26.24 16.78
C MET A 304 -2.40 25.79 17.15
N ASP A 305 -3.39 26.68 17.08
CA ASP A 305 -4.81 26.37 17.35
C ASP A 305 -5.53 25.70 16.17
N GLY A 306 -4.97 25.79 14.94
CA GLY A 306 -5.59 25.27 13.72
C GLY A 306 -6.93 25.95 13.39
N LYS A 307 -7.07 27.23 13.69
CA LYS A 307 -8.31 27.97 13.57
C LYS A 307 -8.28 28.89 12.36
N ASP A 308 -9.07 28.54 11.34
CA ASP A 308 -9.16 29.31 10.09
C ASP A 308 -9.66 30.75 10.32
N ASP A 309 -8.90 31.71 9.80
CA ASP A 309 -9.19 33.15 9.88
C ASP A 309 -8.44 33.91 8.77
N ILE A 310 -8.52 35.20 8.69
CA ILE A 310 -7.75 36.06 7.78
C ILE A 310 -6.32 36.20 8.35
N SER A 311 -5.29 36.02 7.51
CA SER A 311 -3.90 36.23 7.93
C SER A 311 -3.61 37.71 8.22
N ALA A 312 -3.14 37.99 9.42
CA ALA A 312 -2.78 39.35 9.83
C ALA A 312 -1.46 39.82 9.16
N LEU A 313 -0.52 38.89 8.86
CA LEU A 313 0.76 39.25 8.23
C LEU A 313 0.63 39.43 6.72
N LEU A 314 -0.09 38.53 6.04
CA LEU A 314 -0.25 38.56 4.59
C LEU A 314 -1.19 39.67 4.11
N GLU A 315 -2.09 40.12 4.98
CA GLU A 315 -3.03 41.21 4.72
C GLU A 315 -3.97 40.94 3.51
N THR A 316 -4.38 39.69 3.37
CA THR A 316 -5.28 39.22 2.32
C THR A 316 -6.73 39.34 2.79
N GLU A 317 -7.68 39.61 1.86
CA GLU A 317 -9.13 39.64 2.16
C GLU A 317 -9.74 38.21 2.18
N VAL A 318 -8.93 37.15 2.03
CA VAL A 318 -9.34 35.75 1.90
C VAL A 318 -8.97 35.00 3.16
N PHE A 319 -9.84 34.08 3.60
CA PHE A 319 -9.53 33.15 4.69
C PHE A 319 -8.24 32.37 4.41
N PHE A 320 -7.37 32.33 5.41
CA PHE A 320 -6.19 31.51 5.43
C PHE A 320 -6.51 30.23 6.22
N ASN A 321 -6.26 29.08 5.62
CA ASN A 321 -6.67 27.79 6.18
C ASN A 321 -5.67 27.28 7.22
N TYR A 322 -5.69 27.84 8.43
CA TYR A 322 -4.83 27.38 9.53
C TYR A 322 -5.09 25.95 9.99
N SER A 323 -6.27 25.39 9.69
CA SER A 323 -6.58 23.97 9.94
C SER A 323 -5.67 23.01 9.16
N LEU A 324 -5.06 23.49 8.06
CA LEU A 324 -4.06 22.70 7.30
C LEU A 324 -2.77 22.43 8.10
N PHE A 325 -2.45 23.27 9.08
CA PHE A 325 -1.24 23.16 9.90
C PHE A 325 -1.32 22.11 11.01
N LYS A 326 -2.48 21.47 11.20
CA LYS A 326 -2.63 20.35 12.13
C LYS A 326 -1.83 19.16 11.59
N PRO A 327 -0.79 18.69 12.30
CA PRO A 327 -0.03 17.50 11.88
C PRO A 327 -0.95 16.27 11.80
N ARG A 328 -0.83 15.49 10.75
CA ARG A 328 -1.60 14.28 10.48
C ARG A 328 -0.78 13.33 9.61
N GLY A 329 -1.31 12.15 9.35
CA GLY A 329 -0.54 11.10 8.70
C GLY A 329 0.76 10.88 9.46
N ASN A 330 1.79 10.75 8.74
CA ASN A 330 3.13 10.52 9.20
C ASN A 330 3.70 11.60 10.16
N TYR A 331 3.16 12.83 10.24
CA TYR A 331 3.71 13.92 11.07
C TYR A 331 3.18 13.96 12.50
N THR A 332 2.39 12.98 12.93
CA THR A 332 1.98 12.88 14.33
C THR A 332 3.05 12.22 15.21
N ARG A 333 4.06 11.58 14.66
CA ARG A 333 4.92 10.58 15.27
C ARG A 333 6.02 11.11 16.19
N ASN A 334 6.67 12.20 15.85
CA ASN A 334 7.64 12.85 16.72
C ASN A 334 7.61 14.37 16.58
N GLU A 335 8.24 15.07 17.52
CA GLU A 335 8.21 16.55 17.55
C GLU A 335 8.96 17.18 16.35
N VAL A 336 10.08 16.58 15.89
CA VAL A 336 10.83 17.09 14.75
C VAL A 336 9.96 17.14 13.49
N LEU A 337 9.21 16.08 13.25
CA LEU A 337 8.30 16.01 12.09
C LEU A 337 7.08 16.93 12.26
N LYS A 338 6.54 17.10 13.46
CA LYS A 338 5.46 18.06 13.71
C LYS A 338 5.91 19.51 13.44
N HIS A 339 7.13 19.83 13.83
CA HIS A 339 7.74 21.14 13.56
C HIS A 339 8.00 21.34 12.08
N TYR A 340 8.61 20.37 11.43
CA TYR A 340 8.84 20.40 9.99
C TYR A 340 7.55 20.56 9.21
N PHE A 341 6.50 19.80 9.55
CA PHE A 341 5.18 19.91 8.91
C PHE A 341 4.64 21.35 8.95
N ARG A 342 4.61 21.96 10.12
CA ARG A 342 4.09 23.32 10.26
C ARG A 342 4.95 24.34 9.50
N ALA A 343 6.27 24.21 9.58
CA ALA A 343 7.19 25.10 8.87
C ALA A 343 7.07 24.96 7.35
N MET A 344 7.04 23.74 6.83
CA MET A 344 6.88 23.49 5.41
C MET A 344 5.49 23.95 4.93
N MET A 345 4.43 23.68 5.69
CA MET A 345 3.09 24.17 5.39
C MET A 345 3.06 25.69 5.33
N TRP A 346 3.78 26.42 6.21
CA TRP A 346 3.92 27.87 6.13
C TRP A 346 4.58 28.31 4.81
N LEU A 347 5.72 27.70 4.47
CA LEU A 347 6.47 28.04 3.27
C LEU A 347 5.72 27.70 1.97
N GLN A 348 4.76 26.77 2.02
CA GLN A 348 3.94 26.32 0.88
C GLN A 348 2.61 27.04 0.75
N THR A 349 2.06 27.62 1.82
CA THR A 349 0.70 28.20 1.79
C THR A 349 0.68 29.70 2.01
N ALA A 350 1.68 30.28 2.69
CA ALA A 350 1.83 31.74 2.84
C ALA A 350 2.33 32.35 1.52
N SER A 351 1.40 32.51 0.56
CA SER A 351 1.66 32.86 -0.83
C SER A 351 1.52 34.37 -1.11
N PHE A 352 2.13 34.79 -2.22
CA PHE A 352 2.04 36.15 -2.74
C PHE A 352 1.26 36.13 -4.05
N CYS A 353 0.33 37.09 -4.19
CA CYS A 353 -0.47 37.23 -5.40
C CYS A 353 0.24 38.07 -6.45
N ARG A 354 0.39 37.54 -7.67
CA ARG A 354 0.99 38.31 -8.79
C ARG A 354 0.20 39.59 -9.12
N ASP A 355 -1.11 39.50 -9.09
CA ASP A 355 -2.00 40.65 -9.45
C ASP A 355 -2.13 41.70 -8.35
N ASP A 356 -1.61 41.43 -7.14
CA ASP A 356 -1.46 42.39 -6.08
C ASP A 356 -0.08 43.06 -6.16
N ALA A 357 -0.06 44.38 -6.33
CA ALA A 357 1.18 45.15 -6.46
C ALA A 357 2.12 44.99 -5.24
N GLN A 358 1.56 44.87 -4.02
CA GLN A 358 2.36 44.67 -2.81
C GLN A 358 2.82 43.20 -2.70
N GLY A 359 1.97 42.25 -3.07
CA GLY A 359 2.34 40.82 -3.14
C GLY A 359 3.48 40.61 -4.12
N LEU A 360 3.42 41.15 -5.33
CA LEU A 360 4.49 41.08 -6.32
C LEU A 360 5.80 41.71 -5.81
N LYS A 361 5.76 42.87 -5.14
CA LYS A 361 6.95 43.50 -4.56
C LYS A 361 7.56 42.65 -3.45
N ARG A 362 6.75 42.07 -2.57
CA ARG A 362 7.18 41.13 -1.52
C ARG A 362 7.88 39.91 -2.12
N ALA A 363 7.30 39.30 -3.17
CA ALA A 363 7.88 38.15 -3.87
C ALA A 363 9.22 38.49 -4.54
N VAL A 364 9.31 39.60 -5.28
CA VAL A 364 10.54 40.06 -5.97
C VAL A 364 11.62 40.45 -4.97
N TYR A 365 11.25 41.14 -3.87
CA TYR A 365 12.16 41.44 -2.78
C TYR A 365 12.78 40.17 -2.19
N MET A 366 11.92 39.19 -1.83
CA MET A 366 12.33 37.91 -1.25
C MET A 366 13.24 37.11 -2.19
N ALA A 367 12.93 37.08 -3.48
CA ALA A 367 13.75 36.45 -4.51
C ALA A 367 15.15 37.08 -4.63
N GLN A 368 15.20 38.41 -4.65
CA GLN A 368 16.49 39.12 -4.72
C GLN A 368 17.28 39.01 -3.41
N LEU A 369 16.62 38.94 -2.26
CA LEU A 369 17.24 38.68 -0.97
C LEU A 369 17.90 37.27 -0.96
N PHE A 370 17.18 36.25 -1.48
CA PHE A 370 17.75 34.90 -1.63
C PHE A 370 18.99 34.88 -2.50
N ASN A 371 19.05 35.65 -3.60
CA ASN A 371 20.23 35.76 -4.44
C ASN A 371 21.43 36.42 -3.74
N GLN A 372 21.23 37.12 -2.62
CA GLN A 372 22.29 37.73 -1.83
C GLN A 372 22.85 36.84 -0.72
N LEU A 373 22.23 35.65 -0.51
CA LEU A 373 22.70 34.70 0.48
C LEU A 373 24.09 34.13 0.10
N PRO A 374 24.89 33.66 1.08
CA PRO A 374 26.07 32.90 0.78
C PRO A 374 25.77 31.62 -0.04
N ALA A 375 26.71 31.20 -0.87
CA ALA A 375 26.49 30.08 -1.81
C ALA A 375 26.09 28.74 -1.13
N ALA A 376 26.53 28.51 0.12
CA ALA A 376 26.20 27.30 0.86
C ALA A 376 24.72 27.25 1.29
N GLU A 377 24.12 28.40 1.63
CA GLU A 377 22.73 28.55 2.02
C GLU A 377 21.78 28.46 0.81
N ILE A 378 22.20 29.06 -0.32
CA ILE A 378 21.50 28.90 -1.62
C ILE A 378 21.49 27.43 -2.01
N LYS A 379 22.63 26.74 -1.94
CA LYS A 379 22.71 25.30 -2.27
C LYS A 379 21.82 24.45 -1.34
N ALA A 380 21.78 24.76 -0.06
CA ALA A 380 20.95 24.03 0.90
C ALA A 380 19.45 24.16 0.56
N GLY A 381 18.96 25.39 0.32
CA GLY A 381 17.56 25.63 -0.05
C GLY A 381 17.16 24.96 -1.38
N ARG A 382 18.04 25.06 -2.39
CA ARG A 382 17.80 24.41 -3.69
C ARG A 382 17.83 22.88 -3.58
N GLY A 383 18.70 22.29 -2.76
CA GLY A 383 18.75 20.85 -2.56
C GLY A 383 17.43 20.28 -2.04
N VAL A 384 16.75 20.97 -1.14
CA VAL A 384 15.41 20.60 -0.68
C VAL A 384 14.38 20.73 -1.80
N TYR A 385 14.41 21.84 -2.55
CA TYR A 385 13.49 22.09 -3.67
C TYR A 385 13.61 20.99 -4.75
N ASP A 386 14.84 20.69 -5.19
CA ASP A 386 15.12 19.71 -6.26
C ASP A 386 14.75 18.27 -5.82
N ALA A 387 15.08 17.89 -4.59
CA ALA A 387 14.72 16.58 -4.05
C ALA A 387 13.20 16.37 -3.99
N LEU A 388 12.46 17.39 -3.55
CA LEU A 388 11.00 17.33 -3.51
C LEU A 388 10.37 17.29 -4.91
N ALA A 389 10.98 17.92 -5.93
CA ALA A 389 10.52 17.81 -7.32
C ALA A 389 10.57 16.37 -7.81
N PHE A 390 11.68 15.68 -7.57
CA PHE A 390 11.82 14.27 -7.96
C PHE A 390 10.91 13.33 -7.15
N LEU A 391 10.80 13.53 -5.85
CA LEU A 391 9.97 12.65 -5.01
C LEU A 391 8.49 12.79 -5.32
N MET A 392 7.99 14.04 -5.41
CA MET A 392 6.56 14.38 -5.42
C MET A 392 6.06 14.96 -6.75
N GLY A 393 6.95 15.32 -7.66
CA GLY A 393 6.60 15.92 -8.95
C GLY A 393 6.91 17.40 -9.05
N GLU A 394 6.72 17.92 -10.27
CA GLU A 394 7.00 19.30 -10.62
C GLU A 394 6.11 20.28 -9.83
N PRO A 395 6.56 21.53 -9.62
CA PRO A 395 5.75 22.55 -8.98
C PRO A 395 4.44 22.84 -9.74
N ASP A 396 3.32 22.87 -9.03
CA ASP A 396 2.04 23.38 -9.59
C ASP A 396 2.00 24.92 -9.62
N ASN A 397 2.54 25.55 -8.57
CA ASN A 397 2.69 27.01 -8.47
C ASN A 397 4.13 27.42 -8.79
N LEU A 398 4.34 28.71 -9.11
CA LEU A 398 5.69 29.25 -9.28
C LEU A 398 6.35 29.50 -7.91
N ALA A 399 7.61 29.08 -7.81
CA ALA A 399 8.40 29.31 -6.62
C ALA A 399 9.13 30.67 -6.65
N ILE A 400 9.34 31.26 -5.47
CA ILE A 400 10.19 32.44 -5.31
C ILE A 400 11.62 32.17 -5.83
N LEU A 401 12.10 30.94 -5.75
CA LEU A 401 13.41 30.52 -6.25
C LEU A 401 13.51 30.66 -7.78
N GLU A 402 12.42 30.43 -8.52
CA GLU A 402 12.38 30.62 -9.98
C GLU A 402 12.42 32.11 -10.34
N VAL A 403 11.74 32.96 -9.56
CA VAL A 403 11.87 34.41 -9.69
C VAL A 403 13.31 34.88 -9.41
N ALA A 404 13.98 34.27 -8.42
CA ALA A 404 15.38 34.57 -8.14
C ALA A 404 16.31 34.22 -9.32
N ASP A 405 16.07 33.11 -10.01
CA ASP A 405 16.79 32.73 -11.22
C ASP A 405 16.54 33.72 -12.36
N PHE A 406 15.28 34.11 -12.59
CA PHE A 406 14.95 35.14 -13.59
C PHE A 406 15.70 36.46 -13.32
N LEU A 407 15.69 36.95 -12.07
CA LEU A 407 16.39 38.20 -11.69
C LEU A 407 17.89 38.07 -11.94
N LYS A 408 18.49 36.95 -11.59
CA LYS A 408 19.92 36.65 -11.81
C LYS A 408 20.26 36.61 -13.29
N GLU A 409 19.44 35.96 -14.12
CA GLU A 409 19.59 35.93 -15.59
C GLU A 409 19.53 37.33 -16.20
N LYS A 410 18.65 38.19 -15.70
CA LYS A 410 18.52 39.60 -16.14
C LYS A 410 19.64 40.51 -15.58
N GLY A 411 20.56 39.98 -14.79
CA GLY A 411 21.66 40.75 -14.23
C GLY A 411 21.26 41.75 -13.16
N VAL A 412 20.16 41.48 -12.44
CA VAL A 412 19.72 42.30 -11.29
C VAL A 412 20.61 41.98 -10.09
N ASN A 413 21.30 43.03 -9.57
CA ASN A 413 22.34 42.84 -8.56
C ASN A 413 22.04 43.53 -7.22
N SER A 414 21.00 44.37 -7.12
CA SER A 414 20.61 45.01 -5.87
C SER A 414 19.09 45.02 -5.66
N LEU A 415 18.66 45.24 -4.41
CA LEU A 415 17.24 45.32 -4.04
C LEU A 415 16.54 46.52 -4.71
N GLU A 416 17.23 47.69 -4.80
CA GLU A 416 16.70 48.89 -5.47
C GLU A 416 16.46 48.64 -6.97
N GLN A 417 17.40 47.89 -7.61
CA GLN A 417 17.25 47.53 -9.02
C GLN A 417 16.11 46.53 -9.20
N ALA A 418 15.95 45.57 -8.31
CA ALA A 418 14.87 44.54 -8.33
C ALA A 418 13.49 45.19 -8.22
N LEU A 419 13.35 46.21 -7.37
CA LEU A 419 12.08 46.94 -7.12
C LEU A 419 11.85 48.11 -8.06
N SER A 420 12.72 48.35 -9.05
CA SER A 420 12.49 49.39 -10.05
C SER A 420 11.23 49.03 -10.89
N ASP A 421 10.46 50.07 -11.29
CA ASP A 421 9.26 49.88 -12.14
C ASP A 421 9.54 49.05 -13.40
N GLN A 422 10.75 49.23 -13.97
CA GLN A 422 11.20 48.46 -15.15
C GLN A 422 11.37 46.99 -14.84
N THR A 423 12.01 46.64 -13.75
CA THR A 423 12.28 45.23 -13.36
C THR A 423 10.98 44.56 -12.92
N LEU A 424 10.15 45.27 -12.11
CA LEU A 424 8.83 44.77 -11.70
C LEU A 424 7.94 44.45 -12.90
N LYS A 425 7.94 45.34 -13.92
CA LYS A 425 7.20 45.07 -15.15
C LYS A 425 7.76 43.87 -15.91
N GLN A 426 9.10 43.72 -16.01
CA GLN A 426 9.72 42.57 -16.69
C GLN A 426 9.40 41.24 -15.97
N VAL A 427 9.44 41.24 -14.64
CA VAL A 427 9.06 40.06 -13.83
C VAL A 427 7.60 39.74 -14.06
N ASN A 428 6.70 40.74 -13.99
CA ASN A 428 5.29 40.50 -14.19
C ASN A 428 4.96 39.98 -15.60
N ASP A 429 5.58 40.56 -16.64
CA ASP A 429 5.39 40.13 -18.03
C ASP A 429 5.89 38.65 -18.22
N TRP A 430 6.99 38.24 -17.58
CA TRP A 430 7.50 36.89 -17.55
C TRP A 430 6.56 35.95 -16.80
N LEU A 431 6.10 36.33 -15.60
CA LEU A 431 5.16 35.54 -14.80
C LEU A 431 3.86 35.22 -15.55
N VAL A 432 3.32 36.19 -16.30
CA VAL A 432 2.10 36.00 -17.14
C VAL A 432 2.32 34.86 -18.16
N GLU A 433 3.51 34.71 -18.72
CA GLU A 433 3.78 33.64 -19.67
C GLU A 433 3.97 32.29 -18.97
N GLU A 434 4.74 32.27 -17.86
CA GLU A 434 5.01 31.04 -17.09
C GLU A 434 3.75 30.44 -16.47
N PHE A 435 2.84 31.27 -15.95
CA PHE A 435 1.58 30.78 -15.37
C PHE A 435 0.62 30.12 -16.39
N LYS A 436 0.84 30.32 -17.70
CA LYS A 436 0.03 29.61 -18.72
C LYS A 436 0.21 28.09 -18.70
N GLY A 437 1.34 27.59 -18.19
CA GLY A 437 1.64 26.16 -18.03
C GLY A 437 1.51 25.60 -16.62
N ARG A 438 1.13 26.46 -15.66
CA ARG A 438 1.04 26.13 -14.23
C ARG A 438 -0.40 26.24 -13.73
N ASN A 439 -0.62 26.07 -12.43
CA ASN A 439 -1.95 26.11 -11.80
C ASN A 439 -2.94 25.13 -12.46
N ARG A 440 -2.47 23.94 -12.82
CA ARG A 440 -3.28 22.89 -13.46
C ARG A 440 -4.38 22.37 -12.53
N ILE A 441 -4.11 22.40 -11.21
CA ILE A 441 -5.09 22.07 -10.16
C ILE A 441 -5.80 23.36 -9.76
N ALA A 442 -6.70 23.86 -10.63
CA ALA A 442 -7.46 25.07 -10.35
C ALA A 442 -8.84 24.73 -9.79
N PRO A 443 -9.26 25.35 -8.66
CA PRO A 443 -10.65 25.24 -8.21
C PRO A 443 -11.60 25.83 -9.24
N LYS A 444 -12.78 25.24 -9.41
CA LYS A 444 -13.81 25.70 -10.35
C LYS A 444 -14.39 27.06 -9.98
N ILE A 445 -14.15 27.54 -8.75
CA ILE A 445 -14.61 28.81 -8.23
C ILE A 445 -13.59 29.90 -8.61
N GLN A 446 -14.07 31.07 -9.04
CA GLN A 446 -13.21 32.22 -9.33
C GLN A 446 -12.49 32.67 -8.04
N LEU A 447 -11.18 32.51 -7.98
CA LEU A 447 -10.34 32.94 -6.86
C LEU A 447 -10.03 34.44 -6.99
N SER A 448 -9.91 35.12 -5.85
CA SER A 448 -9.40 36.50 -5.78
C SER A 448 -7.92 36.58 -6.19
N CYS A 449 -7.18 35.50 -6.10
CA CYS A 449 -5.81 35.34 -6.56
C CYS A 449 -5.65 33.97 -7.25
N ALA A 450 -5.51 33.97 -8.56
CA ALA A 450 -5.27 32.77 -9.34
C ALA A 450 -3.77 32.45 -9.42
N ASP A 451 -2.92 33.45 -9.65
CA ASP A 451 -1.48 33.34 -9.86
C ASP A 451 -0.73 33.56 -8.55
N LYS A 452 -0.44 32.47 -7.85
CA LYS A 452 0.24 32.44 -6.54
C LYS A 452 1.72 32.14 -6.67
N LEU A 453 2.52 32.89 -5.92
CA LEU A 453 3.97 32.66 -5.74
C LEU A 453 4.21 32.19 -4.31
N ASN A 454 4.90 31.09 -4.15
CA ASN A 454 5.19 30.47 -2.84
C ASN A 454 6.70 30.37 -2.64
N PHE A 455 7.18 30.43 -1.40
CA PHE A 455 8.60 30.21 -1.15
C PHE A 455 9.01 28.76 -1.46
N MET A 456 8.24 27.80 -0.96
CA MET A 456 8.26 26.39 -1.43
C MET A 456 6.93 26.12 -2.16
N PRO A 457 6.94 25.67 -3.42
CA PRO A 457 5.71 25.46 -4.16
C PRO A 457 5.01 24.19 -3.73
N GLN A 458 3.70 24.18 -3.90
CA GLN A 458 2.93 22.93 -3.89
C GLN A 458 3.23 22.14 -5.16
N ARG A 459 3.15 20.80 -5.09
CA ARG A 459 3.51 19.91 -6.20
C ARG A 459 2.28 19.54 -7.02
N TYR A 460 2.49 19.47 -8.33
CA TYR A 460 1.49 18.93 -9.24
C TYR A 460 1.52 17.39 -9.19
N VAL A 461 0.39 16.80 -8.91
CA VAL A 461 0.15 15.37 -9.04
C VAL A 461 -1.06 15.13 -9.94
N PRO A 462 -0.97 14.22 -10.93
CA PRO A 462 -1.97 14.13 -12.02
C PRO A 462 -3.35 13.68 -11.52
N ASP A 463 -3.41 12.89 -10.49
CA ASP A 463 -4.66 12.44 -9.85
C ASP A 463 -5.42 13.59 -9.15
N ASN A 464 -4.72 14.59 -8.61
CA ASN A 464 -5.39 15.79 -8.07
C ASN A 464 -6.11 16.59 -9.16
N GLU A 465 -5.59 16.64 -10.39
CA GLU A 465 -6.31 17.26 -11.52
C GLU A 465 -7.58 16.47 -11.85
N VAL A 466 -7.53 15.14 -11.79
CA VAL A 466 -8.71 14.29 -11.95
C VAL A 466 -9.74 14.59 -10.86
N LEU A 467 -9.33 14.55 -9.58
CA LEU A 467 -10.22 14.83 -8.45
C LEU A 467 -10.84 16.24 -8.53
N ALA A 468 -10.06 17.26 -8.90
CA ALA A 468 -10.54 18.63 -9.05
C ALA A 468 -11.54 18.80 -10.20
N SER A 469 -11.59 17.89 -11.16
CA SER A 469 -12.40 17.99 -12.38
C SER A 469 -13.65 17.12 -12.38
N THR A 470 -13.71 16.05 -11.60
CA THR A 470 -14.72 14.98 -11.71
C THR A 470 -15.84 15.02 -10.68
N TYR A 471 -16.18 16.20 -10.17
CA TYR A 471 -17.32 16.44 -9.28
C TYR A 471 -18.17 17.61 -9.77
N ASP A 472 -19.40 17.72 -9.29
CA ASP A 472 -20.31 18.85 -9.57
C ASP A 472 -20.35 19.83 -8.39
N GLU A 473 -20.13 21.11 -8.69
CA GLU A 473 -20.18 22.22 -7.69
C GLU A 473 -21.59 22.55 -7.19
N SER A 474 -22.64 22.11 -7.90
CA SER A 474 -24.02 22.45 -7.53
C SER A 474 -24.31 22.00 -6.10
N PRO A 475 -24.92 22.85 -5.24
CA PRO A 475 -25.13 22.56 -3.82
C PRO A 475 -25.89 21.25 -3.55
N ASN A 476 -26.79 20.88 -4.46
CA ASN A 476 -27.65 19.68 -4.34
C ASN A 476 -27.23 18.53 -5.24
N SER A 477 -26.02 18.55 -5.82
CA SER A 477 -25.56 17.50 -6.73
C SER A 477 -25.51 16.13 -6.06
N GLU A 478 -25.85 15.08 -6.81
CA GLU A 478 -25.67 13.69 -6.39
C GLU A 478 -24.18 13.25 -6.51
N LEU A 479 -23.42 13.87 -7.43
CA LEU A 479 -21.97 13.73 -7.54
C LEU A 479 -21.26 14.93 -6.89
N ALA A 480 -21.45 15.10 -5.60
CA ALA A 480 -20.88 16.20 -4.83
C ALA A 480 -19.37 16.07 -4.58
N TYR A 481 -18.84 14.85 -4.64
CA TYR A 481 -17.43 14.52 -4.44
C TYR A 481 -16.90 13.69 -5.61
N PRO A 482 -15.61 13.85 -5.97
CA PRO A 482 -14.94 12.92 -6.86
C PRO A 482 -14.82 11.53 -6.19
N ARG A 483 -14.32 10.54 -6.92
CA ARG A 483 -14.04 9.18 -6.41
C ARG A 483 -12.62 8.77 -6.78
N GLY A 484 -12.01 7.90 -5.98
CA GLY A 484 -10.77 7.20 -6.36
C GLY A 484 -10.93 6.42 -7.67
N LEU A 485 -12.11 5.86 -7.90
CA LEU A 485 -12.46 5.20 -9.18
C LEU A 485 -12.29 6.10 -10.40
N HIS A 486 -12.54 7.42 -10.29
CA HIS A 486 -12.33 8.35 -11.41
C HIS A 486 -10.86 8.43 -11.79
N VAL A 487 -9.96 8.42 -10.81
CA VAL A 487 -8.51 8.40 -11.03
C VAL A 487 -8.11 7.16 -11.80
N MET A 488 -8.48 5.97 -11.31
CA MET A 488 -8.14 4.70 -11.95
C MET A 488 -8.73 4.56 -13.35
N ASP A 489 -9.96 5.04 -13.56
CA ASP A 489 -10.62 5.03 -14.87
C ASP A 489 -9.96 5.96 -15.91
N ILE A 490 -9.58 7.17 -15.50
CA ILE A 490 -8.90 8.13 -16.37
C ILE A 490 -7.54 7.61 -16.83
N PHE A 491 -6.80 6.96 -15.94
CA PHE A 491 -5.50 6.35 -16.27
C PHE A 491 -5.61 4.96 -16.91
N GLY A 492 -6.81 4.47 -17.23
CA GLY A 492 -7.03 3.35 -18.12
C GLY A 492 -7.35 2.01 -17.46
N MET A 493 -7.68 1.96 -16.17
CA MET A 493 -8.19 0.75 -15.54
C MET A 493 -9.64 0.49 -15.93
N GLU A 494 -9.87 -0.44 -16.87
CA GLU A 494 -11.20 -0.75 -17.42
C GLU A 494 -12.23 -1.14 -16.34
N ALA A 495 -11.81 -1.85 -15.29
CA ALA A 495 -12.72 -2.25 -14.21
C ALA A 495 -13.26 -1.06 -13.43
N ALA A 496 -12.47 0.01 -13.24
CA ALA A 496 -12.93 1.24 -12.58
C ALA A 496 -14.06 1.90 -13.40
N GLY A 497 -13.85 2.05 -14.70
CA GLY A 497 -14.88 2.59 -15.60
C GLY A 497 -16.16 1.75 -15.63
N ALA A 498 -16.02 0.42 -15.63
CA ALA A 498 -17.17 -0.49 -15.57
C ALA A 498 -17.96 -0.35 -14.26
N VAL A 499 -17.28 -0.22 -13.13
CA VAL A 499 -17.92 0.01 -11.80
C VAL A 499 -18.64 1.35 -11.77
N ILE A 500 -18.03 2.44 -12.25
CA ILE A 500 -18.67 3.75 -12.33
C ILE A 500 -19.96 3.68 -13.15
N ASP A 501 -19.90 3.05 -14.32
CA ASP A 501 -21.03 2.99 -15.25
C ASP A 501 -22.16 2.04 -14.77
N THR A 502 -21.85 0.98 -14.04
CA THR A 502 -22.84 -0.04 -13.64
C THR A 502 -23.33 0.07 -12.19
N THR A 503 -22.53 0.63 -11.29
CA THR A 503 -22.84 0.70 -9.86
C THR A 503 -23.22 2.13 -9.43
N TYR A 504 -22.44 3.12 -9.84
CA TYR A 504 -22.62 4.51 -9.38
C TYR A 504 -23.41 5.38 -10.36
N HIS A 505 -23.36 5.09 -11.66
CA HIS A 505 -24.08 5.83 -12.70
C HIS A 505 -23.76 7.35 -12.72
N ASP A 506 -22.51 7.75 -12.51
CA ASP A 506 -22.10 9.14 -12.32
C ASP A 506 -22.44 10.04 -13.51
N ALA A 507 -22.54 9.50 -14.73
CA ALA A 507 -23.06 10.24 -15.91
C ALA A 507 -24.54 10.66 -15.78
N THR A 508 -25.30 9.96 -14.92
CA THR A 508 -26.69 10.33 -14.60
C THR A 508 -26.75 11.32 -13.44
N ALA A 509 -25.85 11.13 -12.46
CA ALA A 509 -25.75 11.99 -11.28
C ALA A 509 -25.28 13.41 -11.63
N TRP A 510 -24.41 13.55 -12.64
CA TRP A 510 -23.95 14.86 -13.14
C TRP A 510 -23.85 14.85 -14.67
N GLY A 511 -24.65 15.69 -15.34
CA GLY A 511 -24.66 15.79 -16.81
C GLY A 511 -23.33 16.25 -17.44
N GLY A 512 -22.43 16.87 -16.67
CA GLY A 512 -21.09 17.27 -17.10
C GLY A 512 -20.06 16.17 -17.08
N TYR A 513 -20.30 15.08 -16.32
CA TYR A 513 -19.32 14.02 -16.03
C TYR A 513 -18.70 13.40 -17.29
N THR A 514 -19.53 12.97 -18.25
CA THR A 514 -19.04 12.33 -19.47
C THR A 514 -18.12 13.24 -20.30
N LYS A 515 -18.40 14.55 -20.32
CA LYS A 515 -17.56 15.52 -21.03
C LYS A 515 -16.20 15.63 -20.35
N GLU A 516 -16.17 15.77 -19.04
CA GLU A 516 -14.91 15.91 -18.27
C GLU A 516 -14.10 14.60 -18.28
N ARG A 517 -14.76 13.45 -18.13
CA ARG A 517 -14.14 12.13 -18.27
C ARG A 517 -13.40 11.97 -19.61
N ASN A 518 -14.06 12.35 -20.71
CA ASN A 518 -13.45 12.25 -22.04
C ASN A 518 -12.31 13.27 -22.20
N ARG A 519 -12.48 14.51 -21.73
CA ARG A 519 -11.43 15.54 -21.77
C ARG A 519 -10.18 15.08 -21.03
N LEU A 520 -10.33 14.52 -19.82
CA LEU A 520 -9.21 14.03 -19.01
C LEU A 520 -8.53 12.79 -19.67
N ARG A 521 -9.30 11.86 -20.20
CA ARG A 521 -8.74 10.70 -20.94
C ARG A 521 -7.94 11.15 -22.16
N ASP A 522 -8.45 12.12 -22.93
CA ASP A 522 -7.72 12.67 -24.06
C ASP A 522 -6.47 13.44 -23.60
N HIS A 523 -6.52 14.13 -22.43
CA HIS A 523 -5.40 14.86 -21.88
C HIS A 523 -4.27 13.92 -21.41
N PHE A 524 -4.63 12.81 -20.77
CA PHE A 524 -3.66 11.86 -20.24
C PHE A 524 -3.32 10.68 -21.18
N ILE A 525 -3.83 10.69 -22.43
CA ILE A 525 -3.61 9.58 -23.38
C ILE A 525 -2.13 9.36 -23.72
N ASP A 526 -1.36 10.43 -23.76
CA ASP A 526 0.07 10.44 -24.09
C ASP A 526 0.95 10.71 -22.85
N TYR A 527 0.45 10.39 -21.64
CA TYR A 527 1.15 10.68 -20.37
C TYR A 527 2.37 9.77 -20.13
N ASN A 528 2.63 8.81 -21.02
CA ASN A 528 3.66 7.79 -20.87
C ASN A 528 5.07 8.34 -20.62
N ASP A 529 5.43 9.48 -21.23
CA ASP A 529 6.75 10.10 -21.03
C ASP A 529 6.91 10.78 -19.66
N ASN A 530 5.82 10.96 -18.92
CA ASN A 530 5.81 11.66 -17.61
C ASN A 530 5.84 10.70 -16.40
N TRP A 531 5.71 9.39 -16.61
CA TRP A 531 5.74 8.43 -15.50
C TRP A 531 7.09 8.36 -14.78
N GLU A 532 8.19 8.73 -15.47
CA GLU A 532 9.54 8.75 -14.91
C GLU A 532 9.94 10.11 -14.30
N ASP A 533 9.07 11.13 -14.36
CA ASP A 533 9.37 12.48 -13.88
C ASP A 533 9.49 12.55 -12.36
N SER A 534 8.80 11.65 -11.64
CA SER A 534 8.86 11.58 -10.18
C SER A 534 8.57 10.18 -9.65
N MET A 535 8.98 9.93 -8.41
CA MET A 535 8.64 8.68 -7.71
C MET A 535 7.13 8.53 -7.51
N TYR A 536 6.43 9.63 -7.25
CA TYR A 536 4.97 9.66 -7.19
C TYR A 536 4.33 9.11 -8.48
N ASN A 537 4.73 9.67 -9.63
CA ASN A 537 4.21 9.22 -10.93
C ASN A 537 4.56 7.76 -11.21
N LYS A 538 5.80 7.35 -10.91
CA LYS A 538 6.24 5.96 -11.12
C LYS A 538 5.47 4.95 -10.25
N TRP A 539 5.12 5.33 -9.03
CA TRP A 539 4.24 4.51 -8.19
C TRP A 539 2.84 4.41 -8.81
N MET A 540 2.25 5.53 -9.24
CA MET A 540 0.96 5.52 -9.94
C MET A 540 0.99 4.60 -11.17
N GLU A 541 2.05 4.62 -11.99
CA GLU A 541 2.22 3.71 -13.13
C GLU A 541 2.20 2.24 -12.69
N SER A 542 2.86 1.91 -11.58
CA SER A 542 2.92 0.53 -11.06
C SER A 542 1.54 -0.02 -10.67
N LEU A 543 0.61 0.83 -10.25
CA LEU A 543 -0.76 0.42 -9.93
C LEU A 543 -1.55 0.02 -11.18
N LEU A 544 -1.29 0.68 -12.32
CA LEU A 544 -2.00 0.41 -13.57
C LEU A 544 -1.69 -0.97 -14.15
N VAL A 545 -0.53 -1.54 -13.83
CA VAL A 545 -0.15 -2.88 -14.32
C VAL A 545 -0.83 -4.01 -13.55
N LEU A 546 -1.47 -3.74 -12.41
CA LEU A 546 -2.21 -4.74 -11.63
C LEU A 546 -3.40 -5.35 -12.38
N GLN A 547 -3.96 -4.63 -13.34
CA GLN A 547 -5.04 -5.10 -14.21
C GLN A 547 -4.57 -5.62 -15.58
N LYS A 548 -3.28 -5.57 -15.90
CA LYS A 548 -2.78 -6.10 -17.16
C LYS A 548 -3.01 -7.61 -17.20
N SER A 549 -3.90 -8.05 -18.10
CA SER A 549 -4.24 -9.45 -18.31
C SER A 549 -3.46 -9.95 -19.52
N ASP A 550 -2.66 -11.00 -19.32
CA ASP A 550 -2.03 -11.75 -20.41
C ASP A 550 -2.69 -13.13 -20.52
N LYS A 551 -2.90 -13.63 -21.72
CA LYS A 551 -3.51 -14.95 -21.94
C LYS A 551 -2.63 -16.11 -21.47
N SER A 552 -1.35 -15.87 -21.22
CA SER A 552 -0.42 -16.84 -20.63
C SER A 552 -0.60 -16.97 -19.12
N TYR A 553 -1.27 -15.99 -18.48
CA TYR A 553 -1.53 -16.04 -17.05
C TYR A 553 -2.60 -17.07 -16.68
N PRO A 554 -2.56 -17.62 -15.48
CA PRO A 554 -3.55 -18.59 -14.99
C PRO A 554 -4.99 -18.09 -15.14
N GLY A 555 -5.94 -19.03 -15.27
CA GLY A 555 -7.34 -18.70 -15.52
C GLY A 555 -8.00 -17.82 -14.46
N PHE A 556 -7.65 -17.98 -13.18
CA PHE A 556 -8.20 -17.13 -12.12
C PHE A 556 -7.89 -15.64 -12.35
N MET A 557 -6.73 -15.28 -12.92
CA MET A 557 -6.37 -13.90 -13.25
C MET A 557 -7.17 -13.30 -14.42
N GLN A 558 -7.92 -14.12 -15.13
CA GLN A 558 -8.77 -13.69 -16.25
C GLN A 558 -10.22 -13.47 -15.81
N THR A 559 -10.56 -13.74 -14.57
CA THR A 559 -11.91 -13.57 -14.01
C THR A 559 -12.21 -12.10 -13.66
N ASP A 560 -13.49 -11.74 -13.61
CA ASP A 560 -13.89 -10.41 -13.14
C ASP A 560 -13.59 -10.23 -11.64
N ALA A 561 -13.60 -11.31 -10.85
CA ALA A 561 -13.19 -11.29 -9.45
C ALA A 561 -11.74 -10.82 -9.29
N TRP A 562 -10.83 -11.31 -10.14
CA TRP A 562 -9.43 -10.89 -10.13
C TRP A 562 -9.23 -9.42 -10.54
N LYS A 563 -9.99 -8.95 -11.53
CA LYS A 563 -9.96 -7.53 -11.93
C LYS A 563 -10.42 -6.62 -10.78
N ILE A 564 -11.42 -7.05 -10.03
CA ILE A 564 -11.89 -6.32 -8.83
C ILE A 564 -10.85 -6.36 -7.72
N LYS A 565 -10.17 -7.50 -7.50
CA LYS A 565 -9.02 -7.58 -6.58
C LYS A 565 -7.94 -6.58 -6.99
N GLY A 566 -7.52 -6.58 -8.24
CA GLY A 566 -6.50 -5.66 -8.75
C GLY A 566 -6.92 -4.17 -8.62
N LEU A 567 -8.18 -3.84 -8.85
CA LEU A 567 -8.72 -2.50 -8.66
C LEU A 567 -8.72 -2.09 -7.17
N ASN A 568 -9.12 -3.00 -6.28
CA ASN A 568 -9.08 -2.77 -4.84
C ASN A 568 -7.64 -2.54 -4.34
N SER A 569 -6.70 -3.38 -4.77
CA SER A 569 -5.27 -3.24 -4.45
C SER A 569 -4.69 -1.92 -4.97
N ALA A 570 -5.05 -1.52 -6.21
CA ALA A 570 -4.60 -0.26 -6.79
C ALA A 570 -5.12 0.96 -6.02
N LEU A 571 -6.40 0.98 -5.67
CA LEU A 571 -7.00 2.07 -4.90
C LEU A 571 -6.48 2.12 -3.46
N ALA A 572 -6.28 0.97 -2.83
CA ALA A 572 -5.71 0.90 -1.49
C ALA A 572 -4.26 1.41 -1.47
N SER A 573 -3.41 0.96 -2.39
CA SER A 573 -2.04 1.46 -2.49
C SER A 573 -1.97 2.92 -2.95
N TRP A 574 -2.93 3.39 -3.76
CA TRP A 574 -3.07 4.81 -4.04
C TRP A 574 -3.45 5.62 -2.78
N ALA A 575 -4.28 5.08 -1.89
CA ALA A 575 -4.55 5.71 -0.59
C ALA A 575 -3.28 5.81 0.28
N GLU A 576 -2.41 4.77 0.27
CA GLU A 576 -1.08 4.81 0.89
C GLU A 576 -0.19 5.91 0.26
N LEU A 577 -0.16 6.01 -1.07
CA LEU A 577 0.57 7.06 -1.78
C LEU A 577 0.04 8.47 -1.42
N LYS A 578 -1.28 8.65 -1.32
CA LYS A 578 -1.90 9.92 -0.87
C LYS A 578 -1.55 10.22 0.57
N HIS A 579 -1.51 9.21 1.42
CA HIS A 579 -1.09 9.34 2.81
C HIS A 579 0.36 9.83 2.90
N ASP A 580 1.30 9.22 2.17
CA ASP A 580 2.69 9.64 2.15
C ASP A 580 2.89 11.03 1.55
N ALA A 581 2.07 11.41 0.59
CA ALA A 581 2.07 12.75 0.00
C ALA A 581 1.42 13.83 0.89
N ILE A 582 0.76 13.46 2.01
CA ILE A 582 0.18 14.42 2.99
C ILE A 582 1.25 15.19 3.76
N LEU A 583 2.47 14.76 3.75
CA LEU A 583 3.63 15.14 4.55
C LEU A 583 3.90 14.16 5.73
N TYR A 584 4.23 12.94 5.50
CA TYR A 584 5.14 11.92 6.09
C TYR A 584 5.08 11.49 7.60
N ALA A 585 5.27 10.31 7.93
CA ALA A 585 5.26 9.13 8.74
C ALA A 585 5.57 9.00 10.22
N GLU A 586 5.44 7.89 10.90
CA GLU A 586 6.22 7.06 11.85
C GLU A 586 5.42 6.47 13.03
N GLN A 587 5.79 5.46 13.78
CA GLN A 587 6.87 4.64 14.37
C GLN A 587 6.37 3.44 15.20
N PRO A 588 7.27 2.67 15.92
CA PRO A 588 7.84 1.33 15.73
C PRO A 588 7.67 0.26 16.83
N MET A 589 8.29 -0.91 16.69
CA MET A 589 9.13 -1.92 17.41
C MET A 589 8.53 -3.33 17.57
N ALA A 590 9.24 -4.31 17.63
CA ALA A 590 10.19 -5.39 17.40
C ALA A 590 9.87 -6.77 18.04
N ALA A 591 10.47 -7.86 17.65
CA ALA A 591 10.58 -9.29 17.43
C ALA A 591 10.68 -10.32 18.58
N GLU A 592 10.81 -11.65 18.41
CA GLU A 592 11.77 -12.71 18.80
C GLU A 592 11.17 -14.11 18.96
N CYS A 593 11.87 -15.12 19.07
CA CYS A 593 12.76 -16.18 18.63
C CYS A 593 12.51 -17.54 19.29
N GLY A 594 12.61 -18.64 18.69
CA GLY A 594 13.36 -19.79 18.35
C GLY A 594 13.29 -21.08 19.16
N GLY A 595 13.52 -22.27 18.49
CA GLY A 595 13.95 -23.50 19.07
C GLY A 595 13.51 -24.80 18.36
N GLY A 596 14.35 -25.81 18.22
CA GLY A 596 14.23 -26.94 17.33
C GLY A 596 13.39 -28.15 17.80
N GLY A 597 13.01 -28.96 16.83
CA GLY A 597 12.20 -30.19 16.95
C GLY A 597 12.45 -31.18 15.80
N LEU A 598 11.45 -32.00 15.45
CA LEU A 598 11.44 -32.84 14.26
C LEU A 598 11.59 -32.03 12.99
N PRO A 599 12.08 -32.61 11.84
CA PRO A 599 12.20 -31.88 10.59
C PRO A 599 10.88 -31.24 10.17
N ALA A 600 10.92 -29.97 9.70
CA ALA A 600 9.75 -29.32 9.19
C ALA A 600 9.22 -30.07 7.95
N PRO A 601 7.90 -30.31 7.85
CA PRO A 601 7.33 -30.91 6.66
C PRO A 601 7.41 -29.94 5.47
N GLU A 602 7.37 -30.47 4.25
CA GLU A 602 7.33 -29.66 3.04
C GLU A 602 5.96 -28.95 2.89
N VAL A 603 6.01 -27.64 2.70
CA VAL A 603 4.84 -26.83 2.40
C VAL A 603 5.08 -26.16 1.06
N MET A 604 4.17 -26.42 0.11
CA MET A 604 4.21 -25.76 -1.20
C MET A 604 3.85 -24.28 -1.07
N GLY A 605 4.06 -23.49 -2.13
CA GLY A 605 3.70 -22.09 -2.16
C GLY A 605 3.62 -21.60 -3.59
N TYR A 606 3.12 -20.37 -3.77
CA TYR A 606 2.90 -19.76 -5.08
C TYR A 606 3.10 -18.25 -5.01
N VAL A 607 3.68 -17.66 -6.04
CA VAL A 607 3.81 -16.20 -6.18
C VAL A 607 2.77 -15.69 -7.17
N GLU A 608 2.11 -14.58 -6.90
CA GLU A 608 1.16 -13.94 -7.83
C GLU A 608 1.85 -13.73 -9.20
N PRO A 609 1.41 -14.40 -10.29
CA PRO A 609 2.18 -14.43 -11.54
C PRO A 609 1.99 -13.18 -12.39
N ASN A 610 2.05 -12.00 -11.77
CA ASN A 610 2.03 -10.69 -12.43
C ASN A 610 3.46 -10.21 -12.71
N LEU A 611 4.12 -10.83 -13.69
CA LEU A 611 5.51 -10.51 -14.05
C LEU A 611 5.70 -9.03 -14.42
N ALA A 612 4.68 -8.40 -15.00
CA ALA A 612 4.72 -6.98 -15.34
C ALA A 612 4.87 -6.10 -14.09
N PHE A 613 4.13 -6.42 -13.03
CA PHE A 613 4.23 -5.70 -11.75
C PHE A 613 5.60 -5.88 -11.09
N TRP A 614 6.10 -7.12 -11.01
CA TRP A 614 7.39 -7.38 -10.37
C TRP A 614 8.54 -6.63 -11.05
N LYS A 615 8.54 -6.57 -12.38
CA LYS A 615 9.55 -5.81 -13.15
C LYS A 615 9.39 -4.29 -12.97
N GLN A 616 8.16 -3.80 -12.93
CA GLN A 616 7.88 -2.40 -12.66
C GLN A 616 8.38 -1.97 -11.26
N LEU A 617 8.21 -2.83 -10.26
CA LEU A 617 8.70 -2.56 -8.90
C LEU A 617 10.25 -2.54 -8.84
N GLN A 618 10.93 -3.42 -9.59
CA GLN A 618 12.40 -3.36 -9.72
C GLN A 618 12.87 -2.04 -10.36
N GLU A 619 12.18 -1.60 -11.42
CA GLU A 619 12.49 -0.30 -12.06
C GLU A 619 12.28 0.86 -11.11
N MET A 620 11.22 0.85 -10.33
CA MET A 620 10.89 1.88 -9.35
C MET A 620 11.95 1.98 -8.24
N LEU A 621 12.42 0.85 -7.70
CA LEU A 621 13.51 0.81 -6.73
C LEU A 621 14.84 1.31 -7.32
N THR A 622 15.12 0.96 -8.56
CA THR A 622 16.32 1.41 -9.27
C THR A 622 16.30 2.92 -9.50
N LEU A 623 15.17 3.47 -9.91
CA LEU A 623 14.98 4.91 -10.13
C LEU A 623 15.20 5.68 -8.81
N ASN A 624 14.63 5.19 -7.70
CA ASN A 624 14.80 5.80 -6.39
C ASN A 624 16.28 5.83 -5.95
N LEU A 625 17.00 4.71 -6.09
CA LEU A 625 18.43 4.65 -5.76
C LEU A 625 19.28 5.61 -6.61
N ASN A 626 19.02 5.70 -7.91
CA ASN A 626 19.73 6.60 -8.80
C ASN A 626 19.54 8.06 -8.38
N MET A 627 18.31 8.46 -8.08
CA MET A 627 18.00 9.81 -7.59
C MET A 627 18.72 10.13 -6.28
N LEU A 628 18.65 9.22 -5.29
CA LEU A 628 19.35 9.42 -4.00
C LEU A 628 20.85 9.57 -4.19
N ALA A 629 21.45 8.86 -5.14
CA ALA A 629 22.86 8.96 -5.46
C ALA A 629 23.21 10.30 -6.18
N GLU A 630 22.40 10.70 -7.15
CA GLU A 630 22.63 11.94 -7.94
C GLU A 630 22.45 13.20 -7.10
N THR A 631 21.49 13.21 -6.19
CA THR A 631 21.25 14.33 -5.27
C THR A 631 22.23 14.35 -4.08
N GLY A 632 22.99 13.27 -3.88
CA GLY A 632 23.94 13.12 -2.77
C GLY A 632 23.29 12.81 -1.42
N PHE A 633 22.05 12.34 -1.41
CA PHE A 633 21.30 11.92 -0.22
C PHE A 633 21.39 10.41 0.08
N LEU A 634 22.02 9.62 -0.81
CA LEU A 634 22.18 8.18 -0.59
C LEU A 634 23.15 7.91 0.57
N THR A 635 22.64 7.33 1.63
CA THR A 635 23.42 6.82 2.76
C THR A 635 23.67 5.31 2.62
N GLU A 636 24.63 4.76 3.38
CA GLU A 636 24.86 3.30 3.42
C GLU A 636 23.61 2.55 3.92
N GLU A 637 22.87 3.14 4.83
CA GLU A 637 21.65 2.57 5.38
C GLU A 637 20.53 2.54 4.32
N LEU A 638 20.23 3.65 3.66
CA LEU A 638 19.25 3.70 2.57
C LEU A 638 19.59 2.70 1.46
N LEU A 639 20.89 2.58 1.11
CA LEU A 639 21.35 1.59 0.15
C LEU A 639 21.09 0.15 0.63
N SER A 640 21.33 -0.13 1.90
CA SER A 640 21.10 -1.46 2.49
C SER A 640 19.62 -1.83 2.46
N ARG A 641 18.71 -0.92 2.87
CA ARG A 641 17.26 -1.15 2.87
C ARG A 641 16.72 -1.32 1.44
N SER A 642 17.16 -0.48 0.50
CA SER A 642 16.82 -0.62 -0.93
C SER A 642 17.22 -1.98 -1.49
N LYS A 643 18.44 -2.46 -1.18
CA LYS A 643 18.90 -3.76 -1.63
C LYS A 643 18.08 -4.89 -1.03
N SER A 644 17.79 -4.84 0.26
CA SER A 644 16.98 -5.86 0.93
C SER A 644 15.62 -6.05 0.24
N LEU A 645 14.91 -4.96 -0.04
CA LEU A 645 13.65 -5.03 -0.79
C LEU A 645 13.87 -5.48 -2.24
N GLY A 646 14.92 -4.99 -2.88
CA GLY A 646 15.29 -5.37 -4.25
C GLY A 646 15.55 -6.87 -4.41
N ASP A 647 16.28 -7.49 -3.49
CA ASP A 647 16.58 -8.93 -3.49
C ASP A 647 15.28 -9.76 -3.33
N MET A 648 14.37 -9.33 -2.45
CA MET A 648 13.06 -9.97 -2.27
C MET A 648 12.18 -9.86 -3.54
N VAL A 649 12.20 -8.71 -4.23
CA VAL A 649 11.48 -8.51 -5.50
C VAL A 649 12.10 -9.36 -6.61
N GLU A 650 13.44 -9.45 -6.69
CA GLU A 650 14.14 -10.31 -7.64
C GLU A 650 13.77 -11.79 -7.46
N PHE A 651 13.65 -12.25 -6.21
CA PHE A 651 13.13 -13.58 -5.90
C PHE A 651 11.75 -13.80 -6.51
N CYS A 652 10.80 -12.87 -6.32
CA CYS A 652 9.46 -12.95 -6.89
C CYS A 652 9.46 -12.96 -8.42
N VAL A 653 10.34 -12.18 -9.09
CA VAL A 653 10.52 -12.24 -10.55
C VAL A 653 10.95 -13.65 -10.98
N ASN A 654 11.95 -14.21 -10.32
CA ASN A 654 12.52 -15.52 -10.67
C ASN A 654 11.49 -16.65 -10.49
N ILE A 655 10.73 -16.65 -9.39
CA ILE A 655 9.68 -17.64 -9.15
C ILE A 655 8.54 -17.49 -10.17
N THR A 656 8.06 -16.26 -10.39
CA THR A 656 7.00 -15.99 -11.39
C THR A 656 7.39 -16.47 -12.79
N GLU A 657 8.64 -16.25 -13.19
CA GLU A 657 9.11 -16.73 -14.50
C GLU A 657 9.14 -18.28 -14.59
N LYS A 658 9.47 -18.99 -13.50
CA LYS A 658 9.38 -20.46 -13.42
C LYS A 658 7.94 -20.92 -13.54
N GLU A 659 7.04 -20.36 -12.71
CA GLU A 659 5.62 -20.72 -12.70
C GLU A 659 4.95 -20.53 -14.06
N LEU A 660 5.21 -19.40 -14.73
CA LEU A 660 4.69 -19.13 -16.08
C LEU A 660 5.23 -20.09 -17.16
N ARG A 661 6.43 -20.69 -16.94
CA ARG A 661 6.97 -21.74 -17.80
C ARG A 661 6.50 -23.14 -17.41
N GLY A 662 5.73 -23.28 -16.32
CA GLY A 662 5.31 -24.58 -15.76
C GLY A 662 6.44 -25.35 -15.05
N GLU A 663 7.50 -24.65 -14.67
CA GLU A 663 8.61 -25.20 -13.87
C GLU A 663 8.28 -25.09 -12.38
N GLN A 664 8.70 -26.07 -11.60
CA GLN A 664 8.50 -26.00 -10.14
C GLN A 664 9.67 -25.28 -9.46
N PRO A 665 9.41 -24.47 -8.43
CA PRO A 665 10.42 -24.00 -7.50
C PRO A 665 11.18 -25.17 -6.84
N THR A 666 12.40 -24.94 -6.40
CA THR A 666 13.17 -25.90 -5.57
C THR A 666 12.64 -25.94 -4.14
N ASN A 667 13.09 -26.91 -3.33
CA ASN A 667 12.69 -26.97 -1.93
C ASN A 667 13.16 -25.75 -1.13
N GLU A 668 14.33 -25.22 -1.46
CA GLU A 668 14.84 -23.97 -0.85
C GLU A 668 13.96 -22.79 -1.21
N GLU A 669 13.53 -22.67 -2.46
CA GLU A 669 12.62 -21.61 -2.90
C GLU A 669 11.22 -21.76 -2.28
N TYR A 670 10.71 -22.97 -2.10
CA TYR A 670 9.47 -23.19 -1.34
C TYR A 670 9.61 -22.78 0.13
N ASN A 671 10.76 -23.03 0.75
CA ASN A 671 11.03 -22.54 2.09
C ASN A 671 11.08 -21.01 2.17
N GLU A 672 11.67 -20.33 1.17
CA GLU A 672 11.64 -18.86 1.11
C GLU A 672 10.20 -18.33 0.96
N ILE A 673 9.35 -18.97 0.14
CA ILE A 673 7.92 -18.63 0.05
C ILE A 673 7.20 -18.89 1.39
N ARG A 674 7.49 -19.99 2.06
CA ARG A 674 6.91 -20.36 3.35
C ARG A 674 7.20 -19.32 4.42
N TYR A 675 8.47 -18.88 4.52
CA TYR A 675 8.92 -17.94 5.54
C TYR A 675 8.84 -16.47 5.11
N MET A 676 8.15 -16.17 4.02
CA MET A 676 7.99 -14.81 3.52
C MET A 676 7.34 -13.87 4.56
N GLY A 677 6.43 -14.37 5.40
CA GLY A 677 5.84 -13.59 6.50
C GLY A 677 6.91 -13.01 7.42
N SER A 678 7.79 -13.87 7.97
CA SER A 678 8.89 -13.45 8.84
C SER A 678 9.89 -12.55 8.13
N SER A 679 10.17 -12.79 6.85
CA SER A 679 11.06 -11.94 6.05
C SER A 679 10.46 -10.54 5.85
N MET A 680 9.15 -10.44 5.61
CA MET A 680 8.44 -9.17 5.49
C MET A 680 8.29 -8.44 6.82
N GLU A 681 8.05 -9.15 7.93
CA GLU A 681 8.09 -8.57 9.27
C GLU A 681 9.45 -7.94 9.51
N TYR A 682 10.54 -8.70 9.34
CA TYR A 682 11.90 -8.20 9.54
C TYR A 682 12.22 -6.99 8.66
N PHE A 683 11.84 -7.05 7.37
CA PHE A 683 12.01 -5.91 6.46
C PHE A 683 11.21 -4.70 6.95
N THR A 684 9.92 -4.87 7.26
CA THR A 684 9.04 -3.79 7.75
C THR A 684 9.64 -3.14 8.99
N LEU A 685 10.08 -3.93 9.97
CA LEU A 685 10.76 -3.46 11.17
C LEU A 685 11.99 -2.59 10.83
N SER A 686 12.75 -2.99 9.83
CA SER A 686 13.98 -2.30 9.42
C SER A 686 13.74 -0.95 8.74
N VAL A 687 12.53 -0.66 8.29
CA VAL A 687 12.13 0.57 7.57
C VAL A 687 11.05 1.37 8.31
N LEU A 688 10.82 1.12 9.58
CA LEU A 688 9.84 1.87 10.37
C LEU A 688 10.35 3.25 10.76
N ASP A 689 11.53 3.36 11.33
CA ASP A 689 12.09 4.62 11.82
C ASP A 689 13.59 4.75 11.53
N PRO A 690 14.04 5.86 10.90
CA PRO A 690 15.45 6.09 10.71
C PRO A 690 16.22 6.43 12.00
N MET A 691 15.54 6.67 13.13
CA MET A 691 16.17 7.03 14.42
C MET A 691 16.25 5.85 15.40
N THR A 692 15.57 4.75 15.14
CA THR A 692 15.40 3.65 16.11
C THR A 692 15.44 2.30 15.41
N ASP A 693 16.31 1.40 15.85
CA ASP A 693 16.31 0.00 15.41
C ASP A 693 15.27 -0.81 16.18
N PHE A 694 14.50 -1.60 15.48
CA PHE A 694 13.44 -2.43 16.04
C PHE A 694 13.73 -3.90 15.81
N TYR A 695 13.49 -4.71 16.85
CA TYR A 695 13.80 -6.12 16.87
C TYR A 695 12.57 -7.01 17.11
N HIS A 696 11.39 -6.46 17.55
CA HIS A 696 10.18 -7.24 17.89
C HIS A 696 8.87 -6.51 17.58
N TRP A 697 7.94 -7.12 16.81
CA TRP A 697 6.67 -6.51 16.44
C TRP A 697 5.76 -6.12 17.62
N TYR A 698 5.84 -6.83 18.75
CA TYR A 698 5.04 -6.50 19.93
C TYR A 698 5.44 -5.17 20.61
N ASP A 699 6.60 -4.63 20.29
CA ASP A 699 7.03 -3.31 20.74
C ASP A 699 6.50 -2.16 19.86
N VAL A 700 5.99 -2.47 18.64
CA VAL A 700 5.38 -1.50 17.74
C VAL A 700 4.13 -0.89 18.37
N LYS A 701 4.08 0.43 18.48
CA LYS A 701 3.01 1.18 19.15
C LYS A 701 2.55 2.34 18.27
N GLY A 702 1.33 2.82 18.50
CA GLY A 702 0.75 3.87 17.70
C GLY A 702 0.29 3.37 16.34
N ALA A 703 0.18 4.27 15.36
CA ALA A 703 -0.45 3.98 14.10
C ALA A 703 0.30 2.98 13.22
N ASP A 704 1.62 2.88 13.34
CA ASP A 704 2.43 1.97 12.51
C ASP A 704 2.24 0.49 12.86
N ARG A 705 1.52 0.21 13.94
CA ARG A 705 1.12 -1.15 14.27
C ARG A 705 0.17 -1.74 13.23
N SER A 706 -0.53 -0.92 12.46
CA SER A 706 -1.52 -1.35 11.49
C SER A 706 -1.22 -0.80 10.09
N VAL A 707 -1.47 -1.61 9.06
CA VAL A 707 -1.47 -1.21 7.65
C VAL A 707 -2.56 -0.16 7.35
N ALA A 708 -3.47 0.07 8.28
CA ALA A 708 -4.58 1.00 8.12
C ALA A 708 -4.11 2.46 8.23
N VAL A 709 -4.12 3.16 7.11
CA VAL A 709 -3.78 4.59 6.99
C VAL A 709 -4.93 5.37 6.35
N VAL A 710 -4.98 6.70 6.58
CA VAL A 710 -6.05 7.56 6.07
C VAL A 710 -5.52 8.87 5.51
N ALA A 711 -5.98 9.25 4.33
CA ALA A 711 -5.61 10.49 3.65
C ALA A 711 -6.83 11.35 3.32
N ASP A 712 -6.78 12.64 3.67
CA ASP A 712 -7.75 13.64 3.22
C ASP A 712 -7.37 14.11 1.80
N VAL A 713 -8.15 13.73 0.79
CA VAL A 713 -7.81 13.95 -0.63
C VAL A 713 -8.59 15.06 -1.30
N PHE A 714 -9.75 15.44 -0.77
CA PHE A 714 -10.58 16.50 -1.35
C PHE A 714 -11.43 17.19 -0.27
N THR A 715 -11.47 18.52 -0.29
CA THR A 715 -12.31 19.31 0.62
C THR A 715 -13.35 20.08 -0.17
N ARG A 716 -14.64 19.82 0.12
CA ARG A 716 -15.78 20.59 -0.40
C ARG A 716 -16.20 21.62 0.63
N ASN A 717 -16.13 22.89 0.26
CA ASN A 717 -16.60 24.00 1.11
C ASN A 717 -17.32 25.04 0.24
N ILE A 718 -18.61 24.87 0.07
CA ILE A 718 -19.47 25.74 -0.75
C ILE A 718 -20.47 26.48 0.18
N GLN A 719 -20.64 27.78 -0.02
CA GLN A 719 -21.55 28.56 0.79
C GLN A 719 -23.00 28.04 0.69
N ASP A 720 -23.69 27.95 1.84
CA ASP A 720 -25.07 27.46 1.96
C ASP A 720 -25.31 26.05 1.40
N CYS A 721 -24.33 25.12 1.60
CA CYS A 721 -24.39 23.76 1.12
C CYS A 721 -24.33 22.73 2.28
N ASP A 722 -25.36 21.87 2.38
CA ASP A 722 -25.44 20.82 3.38
C ASP A 722 -24.48 19.63 3.10
N LYS A 723 -23.93 19.55 1.88
CA LYS A 723 -22.98 18.51 1.43
C LYS A 723 -21.53 18.95 1.53
N ASN A 724 -21.20 19.88 2.44
CA ASN A 724 -19.81 20.25 2.70
C ASN A 724 -19.12 19.20 3.57
N GLY A 725 -17.85 18.95 3.29
CA GLY A 725 -17.06 17.96 4.04
C GLY A 725 -15.70 17.69 3.41
N ILE A 726 -15.04 16.71 3.97
CA ILE A 726 -13.71 16.24 3.55
C ILE A 726 -13.86 14.79 3.08
N LEU A 727 -13.42 14.50 1.87
CA LEU A 727 -13.32 13.16 1.31
C LEU A 727 -12.02 12.52 1.78
N TYR A 728 -12.12 11.29 2.26
CA TYR A 728 -11.02 10.45 2.69
C TYR A 728 -10.89 9.21 1.83
N GLU A 729 -9.64 8.86 1.55
CA GLU A 729 -9.21 7.58 1.03
C GLU A 729 -8.40 6.86 2.10
N ALA A 730 -8.65 5.57 2.29
CA ALA A 730 -8.03 4.84 3.39
C ALA A 730 -7.80 3.37 3.07
N THR A 731 -6.80 2.79 3.72
CA THR A 731 -6.66 1.35 3.88
C THR A 731 -7.23 0.91 5.23
N GLY A 732 -7.71 -0.33 5.32
CA GLY A 732 -8.15 -0.94 6.58
C GLY A 732 -7.25 -2.10 6.97
N ASN A 733 -7.73 -2.98 7.86
CA ASN A 733 -7.03 -4.22 8.19
C ASN A 733 -6.81 -5.09 6.94
N ALA A 734 -5.78 -5.94 6.97
CA ALA A 734 -5.50 -6.86 5.87
C ALA A 734 -6.67 -7.82 5.65
N ASN A 735 -7.03 -8.07 4.38
CA ASN A 735 -7.92 -9.17 4.03
C ASN A 735 -7.11 -10.44 3.80
N ALA A 736 -7.63 -11.62 4.16
CA ALA A 736 -7.11 -12.88 3.68
C ALA A 736 -7.69 -13.19 2.28
N MET A 737 -6.89 -13.82 1.43
CA MET A 737 -7.30 -14.25 0.11
C MET A 737 -7.00 -15.74 -0.10
N TYR A 738 -7.96 -16.49 -0.61
CA TYR A 738 -7.84 -17.91 -0.92
C TYR A 738 -7.83 -18.10 -2.43
N VAL A 739 -6.80 -18.79 -2.95
CA VAL A 739 -6.64 -18.99 -4.40
C VAL A 739 -6.36 -20.45 -4.70
N LEU A 740 -7.05 -21.00 -5.70
CA LEU A 740 -6.76 -22.32 -6.23
C LEU A 740 -5.75 -22.22 -7.36
N VAL A 741 -4.60 -22.84 -7.16
CA VAL A 741 -3.48 -22.85 -8.11
C VAL A 741 -3.09 -24.27 -8.51
N ASN A 742 -2.39 -24.42 -9.63
CA ASN A 742 -1.77 -25.69 -10.03
C ASN A 742 -0.30 -25.66 -9.65
N ILE A 743 0.13 -26.59 -8.81
CA ILE A 743 1.53 -26.79 -8.42
C ILE A 743 1.89 -28.25 -8.73
N GLY A 744 2.85 -28.47 -9.62
CA GLY A 744 3.31 -29.79 -9.96
C GLY A 744 2.25 -30.73 -10.56
N GLY A 745 1.22 -30.18 -11.18
CA GLY A 745 0.08 -30.93 -11.71
C GLY A 745 -1.01 -31.26 -10.69
N GLU A 746 -0.90 -30.87 -9.43
CA GLU A 746 -1.94 -30.96 -8.40
C GLU A 746 -2.58 -29.59 -8.16
N THR A 747 -3.87 -29.60 -7.75
CA THR A 747 -4.59 -28.38 -7.37
C THR A 747 -4.40 -28.13 -5.88
N TYR A 748 -3.86 -26.96 -5.52
CA TYR A 748 -3.67 -26.52 -4.14
C TYR A 748 -4.57 -25.31 -3.83
N LEU A 749 -5.15 -25.29 -2.64
CA LEU A 749 -5.67 -24.10 -2.03
C LEU A 749 -4.51 -23.38 -1.34
N THR A 750 -4.25 -22.15 -1.76
CA THR A 750 -3.24 -21.28 -1.18
C THR A 750 -3.89 -20.10 -0.47
N ARG A 751 -3.20 -19.51 0.52
CA ARG A 751 -3.69 -18.34 1.25
C ARG A 751 -2.68 -17.20 1.16
N GLY A 752 -3.17 -16.01 0.80
CA GLY A 752 -2.39 -14.77 0.74
C GLY A 752 -3.08 -13.62 1.47
N ALA A 753 -2.45 -12.46 1.46
CA ALA A 753 -2.98 -11.23 2.03
C ALA A 753 -3.27 -10.21 0.93
N THR A 754 -4.33 -9.40 1.09
CA THR A 754 -4.61 -8.25 0.24
C THR A 754 -4.90 -7.02 1.08
N LEU A 755 -4.58 -5.84 0.52
CA LEU A 755 -5.02 -4.57 1.06
C LEU A 755 -6.55 -4.47 1.04
N SER A 756 -7.11 -3.68 1.93
CA SER A 756 -8.53 -3.30 1.92
C SER A 756 -8.67 -1.81 1.68
N TYR A 757 -9.66 -1.40 0.90
CA TYR A 757 -9.86 0.00 0.50
C TYR A 757 -11.16 0.55 1.04
N TYR A 758 -11.13 1.84 1.48
CA TYR A 758 -12.27 2.61 1.97
C TYR A 758 -12.28 4.01 1.36
N GLU A 759 -13.47 4.49 1.00
CA GLU A 759 -13.73 5.85 0.54
C GLU A 759 -14.94 6.41 1.31
N PHE A 760 -14.78 7.56 1.99
CA PHE A 760 -15.85 8.13 2.82
C PHE A 760 -15.68 9.64 3.03
N VAL A 761 -16.76 10.30 3.48
CA VAL A 761 -16.80 11.75 3.73
C VAL A 761 -17.03 12.04 5.21
N ARG A 762 -16.29 13.03 5.75
CA ARG A 762 -16.43 13.54 7.12
C ARG A 762 -16.76 15.05 7.11
N PRO A 763 -17.34 15.59 8.19
CA PRO A 763 -17.61 17.03 8.32
C PRO A 763 -16.36 17.90 8.20
N LEU A 764 -16.52 19.15 7.76
CA LEU A 764 -15.45 20.14 7.77
C LEU A 764 -14.86 20.32 9.17
N GLY A 765 -13.54 20.46 9.25
CA GLY A 765 -12.78 20.61 10.51
C GLY A 765 -12.45 19.30 11.23
N ASP A 766 -13.05 18.18 10.83
CA ASP A 766 -12.77 16.84 11.39
C ASP A 766 -11.67 16.14 10.57
N ARG A 767 -10.41 16.61 10.71
CA ARG A 767 -9.26 16.00 10.05
C ARG A 767 -8.76 14.82 10.87
N LEU A 768 -8.98 13.61 10.33
CA LEU A 768 -8.58 12.36 10.97
C LEU A 768 -7.05 12.20 10.97
N THR A 769 -6.56 11.56 12.03
CA THR A 769 -5.23 10.95 12.08
C THR A 769 -5.36 9.42 11.90
N ASP A 770 -4.25 8.75 11.62
CA ASP A 770 -4.23 7.29 11.48
C ASP A 770 -4.70 6.58 12.75
N GLU A 771 -4.30 7.08 13.92
CA GLU A 771 -4.74 6.53 15.21
C GLU A 771 -6.26 6.62 15.38
N GLN A 772 -6.87 7.73 14.96
CA GLN A 772 -8.32 7.91 15.02
C GLN A 772 -9.04 6.98 14.02
N TRP A 773 -8.47 6.79 12.85
CA TRP A 773 -8.99 5.87 11.85
C TRP A 773 -8.90 4.41 12.32
N GLN A 774 -7.75 4.00 12.87
CA GLN A 774 -7.55 2.66 13.44
C GLN A 774 -8.47 2.41 14.63
N GLU A 775 -8.70 3.40 15.48
CA GLU A 775 -9.69 3.32 16.55
C GLU A 775 -11.12 3.11 16.01
N MET A 776 -11.49 3.73 14.90
CA MET A 776 -12.77 3.49 14.23
C MET A 776 -12.90 2.05 13.72
N LEU A 777 -11.84 1.48 13.14
CA LEU A 777 -11.80 0.08 12.70
C LEU A 777 -11.93 -0.90 13.88
N GLN A 778 -11.19 -0.66 14.97
CA GLN A 778 -11.20 -1.52 16.16
C GLN A 778 -12.55 -1.51 16.91
N ASN A 779 -13.30 -0.42 16.81
CA ASN A 779 -14.58 -0.24 17.51
C ASN A 779 -15.81 -0.45 16.60
N ASP A 780 -15.67 -1.06 15.43
CA ASP A 780 -16.74 -1.27 14.45
C ASP A 780 -17.47 0.05 14.04
N MET A 781 -16.75 1.17 14.06
CA MET A 781 -17.26 2.50 13.66
C MET A 781 -16.82 2.91 12.24
N ALA A 782 -16.04 2.09 11.59
CA ALA A 782 -15.61 2.32 10.21
C ALA A 782 -16.81 2.28 9.26
N PRO A 783 -16.79 3.05 8.17
CA PRO A 783 -17.80 2.94 7.12
C PRO A 783 -17.73 1.55 6.46
N ASP A 784 -18.81 1.19 5.78
CA ASP A 784 -18.85 -0.04 4.97
C ASP A 784 -17.78 -0.01 3.87
N VAL A 785 -17.22 -1.17 3.55
CA VAL A 785 -16.39 -1.35 2.33
C VAL A 785 -17.18 -0.98 1.07
N PRO A 786 -16.54 -0.55 -0.01
CA PRO A 786 -17.22 -0.14 -1.24
C PRO A 786 -18.16 -1.22 -1.79
N LEU A 787 -19.31 -0.79 -2.31
CA LEU A 787 -20.38 -1.69 -2.79
C LEU A 787 -19.91 -2.68 -3.87
N TRP A 788 -18.92 -2.32 -4.66
CA TRP A 788 -18.39 -3.12 -5.75
C TRP A 788 -17.41 -4.21 -5.28
N VAL A 789 -16.85 -4.10 -4.07
CA VAL A 789 -16.02 -5.14 -3.45
C VAL A 789 -16.86 -6.19 -2.73
N LYS A 790 -17.97 -5.79 -2.09
CA LYS A 790 -18.81 -6.67 -1.27
C LYS A 790 -19.17 -8.02 -1.90
N PRO A 791 -19.48 -8.14 -3.22
CA PRO A 791 -19.82 -9.43 -3.83
C PRO A 791 -18.67 -10.45 -3.83
N TYR A 792 -17.45 -10.04 -3.61
CA TYR A 792 -16.23 -10.86 -3.64
C TYR A 792 -15.64 -11.10 -2.25
N LEU A 793 -16.29 -10.59 -1.19
CA LEU A 793 -15.95 -10.82 0.20
C LEU A 793 -16.84 -11.91 0.81
N ILE A 794 -16.22 -12.80 1.57
CA ILE A 794 -16.91 -13.83 2.37
C ILE A 794 -17.45 -13.17 3.64
N ASN A 795 -18.72 -13.43 3.96
CA ASN A 795 -19.39 -12.86 5.14
C ASN A 795 -19.14 -13.64 6.45
N SER A 796 -18.45 -14.77 6.37
CA SER A 796 -18.15 -15.65 7.51
C SER A 796 -16.65 -15.83 7.67
N LYS A 797 -16.18 -15.85 8.93
CA LYS A 797 -14.78 -16.18 9.21
C LYS A 797 -14.45 -17.58 8.68
N VAL A 798 -13.30 -17.70 8.02
CA VAL A 798 -12.74 -18.97 7.59
C VAL A 798 -11.83 -19.50 8.69
N GLU A 799 -12.18 -20.64 9.26
CA GLU A 799 -11.35 -21.28 10.28
C GLU A 799 -10.36 -22.25 9.63
N VAL A 800 -9.10 -22.02 9.92
CA VAL A 800 -7.98 -22.86 9.45
C VAL A 800 -7.60 -23.85 10.54
N ASP A 801 -7.18 -25.06 10.15
CA ASP A 801 -6.69 -26.07 11.09
C ASP A 801 -5.26 -25.75 11.52
N GLU A 802 -5.09 -25.15 12.68
CA GLU A 802 -3.77 -24.82 13.24
C GLU A 802 -3.12 -26.07 13.84
N THR A 803 -1.95 -26.42 13.37
CA THR A 803 -1.23 -27.60 13.84
C THR A 803 -0.40 -27.37 15.11
N ASN A 804 -0.09 -26.12 15.42
CA ASN A 804 0.73 -25.67 16.57
C ASN A 804 2.10 -26.38 16.78
N LEU A 805 2.53 -27.22 15.84
CA LEU A 805 3.72 -28.06 15.97
C LEU A 805 4.97 -27.46 15.35
N TYR A 806 4.79 -26.49 14.48
CA TYR A 806 5.87 -25.82 13.79
C TYR A 806 5.65 -24.30 13.90
N SER A 807 6.46 -23.67 14.72
CA SER A 807 6.71 -22.27 14.54
C SER A 807 8.07 -22.12 13.84
N SER A 808 8.19 -21.26 12.87
CA SER A 808 9.48 -20.83 12.30
C SER A 808 10.39 -20.22 13.36
N GLY A 809 9.85 -20.08 14.57
CA GLY A 809 10.56 -19.71 15.76
C GLY A 809 11.19 -18.35 15.70
N CYS A 810 10.36 -17.34 15.47
CA CYS A 810 10.86 -16.00 15.83
C CYS A 810 9.71 -15.10 16.16
#